data_b43b7b42be0495b9a9ca575bc72d63a7
#
_entry.id   b43b7b42be0495b9a9ca575bc72d63a7
#
_cell.length_a   1.000
_cell.length_b   1.000
_cell.length_c   1.000
_cell.angle_alpha   90.00
_cell.angle_beta   90.00
_cell.angle_gamma   90.00
#
_symmetry.space_group_name_H-M   'P 1'
#
loop_
_entity.id
_entity.type
_entity.pdbx_description
1 polymer ?
#
loop_
_entity_poly.entity_id
_entity_poly.type
_entity_poly.pdbx_seq_one_letter_code
_entity_poly.pdbx_strand_id
1 'polypeptide(L)'
;MAEVKNVTITVDGKQVTAPAGTLLIEACKAVGIEVPSFCYYPGLSLQAACRMCLVRIEKMPKLQTACTVPITDGMVVATDTDEVRQARKSMIELLLGNHPLDCPVCDAGGECELQDMTFKYGAAESRYMEGKLHKEEQQWSPIVFFDRPRCILCYRCVRVCGEGMDVSALGVQLRGSSSVIAPNESDHLDCEECGMCIDICPVGALTSGAYRYKTRPWEMKHVGTICTHCGDGCKTTLGVRRSDTGMDIVRGDNRDKSGINGDFLCIKGRYAFDYFDHKDRLRQPLVRKDGKLTPTTWEEAIEHVGKRLREIRDSKGGQSIGVIGSNRTTNEENYLLQKFARTVLGTNNIDHHRTADYSGFARAIAGKENITATMRDVASASAILLIGNDPTERHPLLAWNIRTNVRLNQVKLFVVNSQTIKLRRQATRFVQVPEGREGKLGAFLNGDDAAAGSLTGASGSNDALKQLRDELKAQKNLVIIFGSELSGADITALVKFGSASNAKFICLGDYANSRGAADMGLYPDLLPGYVAIDGPHKYNEEWGSLSKSKGLSLQEMMQAAKAGKLAALYVVGSNPVIDYHFDPAALQNTFVVVQELFLTETAMLAEVVLPAASAYEKGGTFTNTCGDLQLLKKAGDITGIKSDFEIIVRIAERMGTEVRKLVPFGSGVRADMGQSRGAQSGEADRHSV
;
A
#
# COMPACT_ATOMS: atom_id res chain seq x y z
N MET A 1 16.09 -13.80 26.63
CA MET A 1 16.86 -13.89 25.37
C MET A 1 18.31 -14.07 25.78
N ALA A 2 19.00 -15.09 25.28
CA ALA A 2 20.43 -15.22 25.52
C ALA A 2 21.12 -14.00 24.91
N GLU A 3 22.08 -13.44 25.61
CA GLU A 3 22.88 -12.31 25.14
C GLU A 3 23.60 -12.70 23.85
N VAL A 4 23.22 -12.09 22.72
CA VAL A 4 23.81 -12.42 21.41
C VAL A 4 25.23 -11.86 21.42
N LYS A 5 26.23 -12.74 21.48
CA LYS A 5 27.65 -12.38 21.46
C LYS A 5 27.98 -11.72 20.11
N ASN A 6 28.51 -10.51 20.14
CA ASN A 6 29.07 -9.88 18.94
C ASN A 6 30.43 -10.46 18.63
N VAL A 7 30.77 -10.59 17.36
CA VAL A 7 32.04 -11.03 16.82
C VAL A 7 32.59 -9.98 15.86
N THR A 8 33.92 -9.86 15.79
CA THR A 8 34.59 -8.90 14.91
C THR A 8 35.37 -9.65 13.84
N ILE A 9 35.16 -9.28 12.59
CA ILE A 9 35.86 -9.81 11.42
C ILE A 9 36.54 -8.68 10.65
N THR A 10 37.48 -9.03 9.78
CA THR A 10 38.13 -8.09 8.86
C THR A 10 37.78 -8.46 7.42
N VAL A 11 37.21 -7.52 6.66
CA VAL A 11 36.85 -7.71 5.25
C VAL A 11 37.58 -6.67 4.41
N ASP A 12 38.44 -7.09 3.51
CA ASP A 12 39.30 -6.24 2.67
C ASP A 12 39.98 -5.10 3.48
N GLY A 13 40.48 -5.45 4.67
CA GLY A 13 41.14 -4.53 5.59
C GLY A 13 40.23 -3.70 6.48
N LYS A 14 38.89 -3.75 6.30
CA LYS A 14 37.90 -3.05 7.14
C LYS A 14 37.39 -3.95 8.25
N GLN A 15 37.35 -3.43 9.48
CA GLN A 15 36.75 -4.16 10.60
C GLN A 15 35.20 -4.04 10.60
N VAL A 16 34.54 -5.15 10.86
CA VAL A 16 33.07 -5.28 10.97
C VAL A 16 32.74 -6.02 12.25
N THR A 17 31.95 -5.42 13.11
CA THR A 17 31.38 -6.08 14.29
C THR A 17 29.89 -6.32 14.10
N ALA A 18 29.47 -7.57 14.22
CA ALA A 18 28.09 -7.97 14.06
C ALA A 18 27.75 -9.16 14.98
N PRO A 19 26.47 -9.46 15.22
CA PRO A 19 26.05 -10.62 15.98
C PRO A 19 26.61 -11.93 15.42
N ALA A 20 27.06 -12.83 16.29
CA ALA A 20 27.50 -14.16 15.89
C ALA A 20 26.38 -14.88 15.11
N GLY A 21 26.74 -15.55 14.03
CA GLY A 21 25.77 -16.21 13.12
C GLY A 21 25.24 -15.33 11.99
N THR A 22 25.57 -14.03 11.96
CA THR A 22 25.33 -13.18 10.79
C THR A 22 26.02 -13.78 9.56
N LEU A 23 25.33 -13.81 8.42
CA LEU A 23 25.92 -14.29 7.18
C LEU A 23 27.03 -13.34 6.71
N LEU A 24 28.13 -13.90 6.21
CA LEU A 24 29.28 -13.12 5.75
C LEU A 24 28.90 -12.10 4.66
N ILE A 25 27.98 -12.44 3.75
CA ILE A 25 27.47 -11.52 2.72
C ILE A 25 26.82 -10.28 3.32
N GLU A 26 26.07 -10.42 4.42
CA GLU A 26 25.43 -9.29 5.12
C GLU A 26 26.45 -8.47 5.91
N ALA A 27 27.43 -9.13 6.53
CA ALA A 27 28.52 -8.44 7.20
C ALA A 27 29.38 -7.61 6.22
N CYS A 28 29.66 -8.12 5.01
CA CYS A 28 30.33 -7.37 3.95
C CYS A 28 29.52 -6.12 3.55
N LYS A 29 28.20 -6.28 3.36
CA LYS A 29 27.30 -5.19 2.98
C LYS A 29 27.27 -4.07 4.03
N ALA A 30 27.35 -4.41 5.32
CA ALA A 30 27.35 -3.43 6.41
C ALA A 30 28.53 -2.43 6.35
N VAL A 31 29.65 -2.78 5.70
CA VAL A 31 30.82 -1.90 5.48
C VAL A 31 30.92 -1.38 4.04
N GLY A 32 29.84 -1.48 3.26
CA GLY A 32 29.79 -0.98 1.90
C GLY A 32 30.51 -1.86 0.88
N ILE A 33 30.77 -3.14 1.19
CA ILE A 33 31.37 -4.11 0.26
C ILE A 33 30.24 -5.01 -0.28
N GLU A 34 29.93 -4.86 -1.56
CA GLU A 34 28.90 -5.65 -2.22
C GLU A 34 29.49 -6.92 -2.83
N VAL A 35 29.15 -8.08 -2.25
CA VAL A 35 29.52 -9.39 -2.77
C VAL A 35 28.42 -9.86 -3.73
N PRO A 36 28.71 -10.09 -5.04
CA PRO A 36 27.69 -10.42 -6.02
C PRO A 36 27.02 -11.78 -5.77
N SER A 37 25.72 -11.87 -6.02
CA SER A 37 24.98 -13.13 -5.89
C SER A 37 23.68 -13.09 -6.69
N PHE A 38 23.40 -14.15 -7.47
CA PHE A 38 22.11 -14.30 -8.16
C PHE A 38 21.08 -15.12 -7.38
N CYS A 39 21.52 -16.05 -6.52
CA CYS A 39 20.57 -16.92 -5.81
C CYS A 39 20.24 -16.45 -4.40
N TYR A 40 21.12 -15.71 -3.74
CA TYR A 40 20.85 -15.17 -2.41
C TYR A 40 19.85 -14.01 -2.47
N TYR A 41 18.97 -13.99 -1.51
CA TYR A 41 18.04 -12.89 -1.29
C TYR A 41 17.74 -12.78 0.20
N PRO A 42 17.83 -11.58 0.82
CA PRO A 42 17.54 -11.40 2.23
C PRO A 42 16.10 -11.85 2.59
N GLY A 43 15.98 -12.60 3.68
CA GLY A 43 14.67 -13.07 4.14
C GLY A 43 14.14 -14.33 3.47
N LEU A 44 14.80 -14.86 2.42
CA LEU A 44 14.50 -16.18 1.84
C LEU A 44 15.52 -17.23 2.30
N SER A 45 15.14 -18.50 2.23
CA SER A 45 16.03 -19.62 2.53
C SER A 45 17.30 -19.61 1.66
N LEU A 46 18.40 -20.20 2.15
CA LEU A 46 19.68 -20.22 1.47
C LEU A 46 19.69 -21.28 0.37
N GLN A 47 20.11 -20.91 -0.85
CA GLN A 47 20.16 -21.83 -2.01
C GLN A 47 21.58 -22.25 -2.38
N ALA A 48 22.55 -21.38 -2.28
CA ALA A 48 23.96 -21.60 -2.63
C ALA A 48 24.21 -22.15 -4.06
N ALA A 49 23.32 -21.89 -5.03
CA ALA A 49 23.39 -22.47 -6.38
C ALA A 49 24.31 -21.71 -7.33
N CYS A 50 24.29 -20.37 -7.35
CA CYS A 50 24.95 -19.56 -8.38
C CYS A 50 26.46 -19.42 -8.26
N ARG A 51 27.03 -19.63 -7.08
CA ARG A 51 28.48 -19.53 -6.75
C ARG A 51 29.13 -18.19 -7.07
N MET A 52 28.38 -17.14 -7.35
CA MET A 52 28.93 -15.80 -7.60
C MET A 52 29.51 -15.14 -6.32
N CYS A 53 28.99 -15.53 -5.15
CA CYS A 53 29.41 -14.96 -3.86
C CYS A 53 30.67 -15.59 -3.26
N LEU A 54 31.52 -16.24 -4.08
CA LEU A 54 32.78 -16.80 -3.63
C LEU A 54 33.73 -15.69 -3.12
N VAL A 55 34.35 -15.95 -1.97
CA VAL A 55 35.34 -15.10 -1.31
C VAL A 55 36.48 -15.94 -0.76
N ARG A 56 37.65 -15.35 -0.57
CA ARG A 56 38.80 -15.98 0.11
C ARG A 56 38.68 -15.69 1.61
N ILE A 57 38.68 -16.75 2.43
CA ILE A 57 38.80 -16.65 3.89
C ILE A 57 40.17 -17.20 4.25
N GLU A 58 40.94 -16.46 5.06
CA GLU A 58 42.28 -16.94 5.53
C GLU A 58 42.14 -18.29 6.21
N LYS A 59 43.19 -19.12 6.06
CA LYS A 59 43.27 -20.50 6.60
C LYS A 59 42.25 -21.49 6.04
N MET A 60 41.38 -21.08 5.11
CA MET A 60 40.49 -21.99 4.39
C MET A 60 41.15 -22.45 3.09
N PRO A 61 41.22 -23.77 2.79
CA PRO A 61 41.93 -24.28 1.60
C PRO A 61 41.25 -23.92 0.28
N LYS A 62 39.92 -23.64 0.29
CA LYS A 62 39.10 -23.34 -0.88
C LYS A 62 38.32 -22.06 -0.68
N LEU A 63 37.92 -21.40 -1.79
CA LEU A 63 36.97 -20.29 -1.76
C LEU A 63 35.66 -20.72 -1.11
N GLN A 64 35.09 -19.82 -0.33
CA GLN A 64 33.84 -20.03 0.40
C GLN A 64 32.70 -19.19 -0.15
N THR A 65 31.46 -19.64 0.01
CA THR A 65 30.26 -18.91 -0.39
C THR A 65 29.82 -17.96 0.72
N ALA A 66 30.01 -16.65 0.54
CA ALA A 66 29.66 -15.65 1.55
C ALA A 66 28.18 -15.67 1.96
N CYS A 67 27.29 -16.12 1.07
CA CYS A 67 25.84 -16.20 1.35
C CYS A 67 25.45 -17.36 2.29
N THR A 68 26.35 -18.28 2.63
CA THR A 68 26.05 -19.44 3.49
C THR A 68 26.97 -19.58 4.69
N VAL A 69 28.06 -18.83 4.72
CA VAL A 69 29.01 -18.89 5.83
C VAL A 69 28.65 -17.88 6.91
N PRO A 70 28.37 -18.32 8.15
CA PRO A 70 28.22 -17.42 9.28
C PRO A 70 29.56 -16.85 9.69
N ILE A 71 29.58 -15.59 10.16
CA ILE A 71 30.83 -14.97 10.66
C ILE A 71 31.26 -15.57 11.99
N THR A 72 32.56 -15.67 12.17
CA THR A 72 33.20 -16.08 13.42
C THR A 72 34.28 -15.07 13.82
N ASP A 73 34.54 -14.96 15.12
CA ASP A 73 35.47 -13.97 15.63
C ASP A 73 36.89 -14.14 15.06
N GLY A 74 37.53 -13.02 14.68
CA GLY A 74 38.85 -13.01 14.09
C GLY A 74 38.92 -13.48 12.62
N MET A 75 37.80 -13.72 11.95
CA MET A 75 37.78 -14.11 10.53
C MET A 75 38.34 -12.98 9.66
N VAL A 76 39.27 -13.33 8.75
CA VAL A 76 39.85 -12.41 7.76
C VAL A 76 39.41 -12.84 6.36
N VAL A 77 38.80 -11.91 5.62
CA VAL A 77 38.17 -12.16 4.34
C VAL A 77 38.68 -11.20 3.28
N ALA A 78 39.00 -11.73 2.11
CA ALA A 78 39.27 -10.95 0.91
C ALA A 78 38.20 -11.24 -0.15
N THR A 79 37.53 -10.19 -0.63
CA THR A 79 36.41 -10.31 -1.54
C THR A 79 36.78 -10.13 -3.00
N ASP A 80 37.96 -9.61 -3.31
CA ASP A 80 38.37 -9.22 -4.67
C ASP A 80 39.82 -9.56 -4.98
N THR A 81 40.22 -10.83 -4.78
CA THR A 81 41.52 -11.37 -5.22
C THR A 81 41.43 -11.88 -6.65
N ASP A 82 42.59 -12.08 -7.31
CA ASP A 82 42.67 -12.65 -8.66
C ASP A 82 42.02 -14.03 -8.73
N GLU A 83 42.16 -14.86 -7.71
CA GLU A 83 41.51 -16.17 -7.61
C GLU A 83 39.97 -16.01 -7.55
N VAL A 84 39.47 -15.06 -6.76
CA VAL A 84 38.05 -14.77 -6.65
C VAL A 84 37.48 -14.23 -7.98
N ARG A 85 38.18 -13.31 -8.63
CA ARG A 85 37.82 -12.77 -9.95
C ARG A 85 37.77 -13.87 -11.01
N GLN A 86 38.77 -14.76 -11.04
CA GLN A 86 38.81 -15.88 -11.98
C GLN A 86 37.62 -16.86 -11.73
N ALA A 87 37.34 -17.15 -10.48
CA ALA A 87 36.17 -17.97 -10.13
C ALA A 87 34.86 -17.35 -10.60
N ARG A 88 34.63 -16.06 -10.36
CA ARG A 88 33.42 -15.33 -10.84
C ARG A 88 33.34 -15.30 -12.35
N LYS A 89 34.46 -15.07 -13.06
CA LYS A 89 34.53 -15.13 -14.51
C LYS A 89 34.07 -16.50 -15.03
N SER A 90 34.56 -17.59 -14.43
CA SER A 90 34.16 -18.93 -14.81
C SER A 90 32.69 -19.21 -14.54
N MET A 91 32.12 -18.71 -13.44
CA MET A 91 30.66 -18.85 -13.15
C MET A 91 29.83 -18.11 -14.17
N ILE A 92 30.18 -16.89 -14.55
CA ILE A 92 29.47 -16.13 -15.58
C ILE A 92 29.54 -16.85 -16.93
N GLU A 93 30.70 -17.35 -17.31
CA GLU A 93 30.87 -18.10 -18.55
C GLU A 93 29.95 -19.32 -18.61
N LEU A 94 29.85 -20.10 -17.51
CA LEU A 94 28.92 -21.22 -17.39
C LEU A 94 27.45 -20.77 -17.50
N LEU A 95 27.06 -19.66 -16.86
CA LEU A 95 25.71 -19.13 -16.95
C LEU A 95 25.37 -18.66 -18.36
N LEU A 96 26.33 -18.08 -19.07
CA LEU A 96 26.16 -17.61 -20.45
C LEU A 96 26.19 -18.75 -21.48
N GLY A 97 26.62 -19.97 -21.13
CA GLY A 97 26.72 -21.10 -22.04
C GLY A 97 25.42 -21.33 -22.83
N ASN A 98 24.27 -21.40 -22.19
CA ASN A 98 22.97 -21.53 -22.81
C ASN A 98 22.16 -20.23 -22.89
N HIS A 99 22.57 -19.18 -22.16
CA HIS A 99 21.83 -17.91 -22.13
C HIS A 99 21.87 -17.22 -23.50
N PRO A 100 20.73 -16.74 -24.06
CA PRO A 100 20.71 -15.96 -25.29
C PRO A 100 21.51 -14.67 -25.14
N LEU A 101 22.36 -14.33 -26.13
CA LEU A 101 23.16 -13.10 -26.13
C LEU A 101 22.44 -12.01 -26.95
N ASP A 102 21.18 -11.82 -26.69
CA ASP A 102 20.23 -10.94 -27.39
C ASP A 102 19.64 -9.85 -26.50
N CYS A 103 20.44 -9.28 -25.58
CA CYS A 103 20.03 -8.25 -24.64
C CYS A 103 19.24 -7.09 -25.28
N PRO A 104 19.52 -6.63 -26.54
CA PRO A 104 18.74 -5.58 -27.18
C PRO A 104 17.26 -5.91 -27.36
N VAL A 105 16.87 -7.18 -27.48
CA VAL A 105 15.47 -7.60 -27.61
C VAL A 105 14.91 -8.19 -26.31
N CYS A 106 15.73 -8.37 -25.29
CA CYS A 106 15.30 -8.83 -23.96
C CYS A 106 14.62 -7.69 -23.18
N ASP A 107 13.47 -7.97 -22.57
CA ASP A 107 12.71 -6.97 -21.82
C ASP A 107 13.43 -6.48 -20.54
N ALA A 108 14.35 -7.28 -19.98
CA ALA A 108 15.21 -6.88 -18.86
C ALA A 108 16.48 -6.12 -19.29
N GLY A 109 16.67 -5.84 -20.59
CA GLY A 109 17.85 -5.13 -21.10
C GLY A 109 18.01 -3.76 -20.45
N GLY A 110 19.18 -3.50 -19.82
CA GLY A 110 19.47 -2.26 -19.08
C GLY A 110 19.12 -2.30 -17.59
N GLU A 111 18.54 -3.41 -17.09
CA GLU A 111 18.26 -3.62 -15.64
C GLU A 111 18.47 -5.09 -15.23
N CYS A 112 19.37 -5.80 -15.89
CA CYS A 112 19.61 -7.22 -15.70
C CYS A 112 20.88 -7.46 -14.85
N GLU A 113 20.75 -8.12 -13.68
CA GLU A 113 21.89 -8.42 -12.80
C GLU A 113 22.97 -9.26 -13.53
N LEU A 114 22.57 -10.20 -14.44
CA LEU A 114 23.51 -10.98 -15.22
C LEU A 114 24.28 -10.11 -16.23
N GLN A 115 23.61 -9.16 -16.86
CA GLN A 115 24.25 -8.21 -17.79
C GLN A 115 25.31 -7.38 -17.07
N ASP A 116 24.99 -6.81 -15.91
CA ASP A 116 25.90 -6.00 -15.11
C ASP A 116 27.12 -6.82 -14.63
N MET A 117 26.87 -8.05 -14.16
CA MET A 117 27.96 -8.94 -13.74
C MET A 117 28.81 -9.43 -14.91
N THR A 118 28.23 -9.57 -16.11
CA THR A 118 28.98 -9.90 -17.33
C THR A 118 29.93 -8.77 -17.71
N PHE A 119 29.51 -7.52 -17.63
CA PHE A 119 30.39 -6.36 -17.84
C PHE A 119 31.50 -6.29 -16.79
N LYS A 120 31.20 -6.61 -15.53
CA LYS A 120 32.18 -6.49 -14.43
C LYS A 120 33.21 -7.62 -14.38
N TYR A 121 32.79 -8.85 -14.67
CA TYR A 121 33.64 -10.07 -14.46
C TYR A 121 33.74 -10.98 -15.68
N GLY A 122 32.94 -10.78 -16.71
CA GLY A 122 32.88 -11.66 -17.89
C GLY A 122 34.10 -11.52 -18.81
N ALA A 123 34.01 -12.20 -19.94
CA ALA A 123 34.98 -12.12 -21.03
C ALA A 123 34.27 -11.62 -22.31
N ALA A 124 35.07 -11.04 -23.22
CA ALA A 124 34.56 -10.57 -24.53
C ALA A 124 34.17 -11.74 -25.44
N GLU A 125 34.77 -12.90 -25.24
CA GLU A 125 34.60 -14.09 -26.09
C GLU A 125 34.12 -15.28 -25.27
N SER A 126 33.33 -16.14 -25.87
CA SER A 126 32.86 -17.41 -25.32
C SER A 126 33.75 -18.54 -25.81
N ARG A 127 34.15 -19.47 -24.92
CA ARG A 127 34.82 -20.71 -25.27
C ARG A 127 33.89 -21.83 -25.69
N TYR A 128 32.53 -21.62 -25.51
CA TYR A 128 31.53 -22.60 -25.89
C TYR A 128 31.27 -22.50 -27.40
N MET A 129 31.37 -23.63 -28.08
CA MET A 129 31.15 -23.75 -29.50
C MET A 129 29.81 -24.44 -29.82
N GLU A 130 29.18 -25.03 -28.82
CA GLU A 130 27.91 -25.75 -28.94
C GLU A 130 26.74 -24.80 -29.17
N GLY A 131 25.73 -25.29 -29.87
CA GLY A 131 24.48 -24.55 -30.06
C GLY A 131 23.76 -24.31 -28.74
N LYS A 132 23.28 -23.09 -28.55
CA LYS A 132 22.49 -22.71 -27.35
C LYS A 132 21.13 -23.38 -27.36
N LEU A 133 20.64 -23.74 -26.17
CA LEU A 133 19.30 -24.27 -26.01
C LEU A 133 18.27 -23.23 -26.49
N HIS A 134 17.46 -23.62 -27.45
CA HIS A 134 16.31 -22.83 -27.87
C HIS A 134 15.02 -23.50 -27.40
N LYS A 135 14.13 -22.73 -26.76
CA LYS A 135 12.77 -23.15 -26.36
C LYS A 135 11.86 -21.93 -26.53
N GLU A 136 10.63 -22.21 -26.90
CA GLU A 136 9.61 -21.19 -27.01
C GLU A 136 9.28 -20.60 -25.63
N GLU A 137 8.95 -19.33 -25.64
CA GLU A 137 8.45 -18.63 -24.48
C GLU A 137 7.07 -19.14 -24.09
N GLN A 138 6.81 -19.23 -22.80
CA GLN A 138 5.54 -19.72 -22.25
C GLN A 138 4.80 -18.55 -21.56
N GLN A 139 3.52 -18.43 -21.84
CA GLN A 139 2.63 -17.55 -21.09
C GLN A 139 1.93 -18.37 -20.00
N TRP A 140 2.26 -18.13 -18.73
CA TRP A 140 1.67 -18.85 -17.60
C TRP A 140 0.44 -18.17 -17.00
N SER A 141 0.28 -16.88 -17.25
CA SER A 141 -0.90 -16.07 -16.91
C SER A 141 -0.93 -14.81 -17.79
N PRO A 142 -1.99 -13.98 -17.75
CA PRO A 142 -1.97 -12.68 -18.43
C PRO A 142 -0.80 -11.77 -18.02
N ILE A 143 -0.29 -11.94 -16.79
CA ILE A 143 0.77 -11.12 -16.23
C ILE A 143 2.15 -11.78 -16.37
N VAL A 144 2.26 -13.11 -16.27
CA VAL A 144 3.55 -13.80 -16.13
C VAL A 144 3.91 -14.54 -17.40
N PHE A 145 5.02 -14.14 -18.01
CA PHE A 145 5.66 -14.80 -19.14
C PHE A 145 7.00 -15.39 -18.72
N PHE A 146 7.33 -16.57 -19.21
CA PHE A 146 8.56 -17.29 -18.88
C PHE A 146 9.34 -17.67 -20.13
N ASP A 147 10.60 -17.20 -20.19
CA ASP A 147 11.57 -17.57 -21.20
C ASP A 147 12.62 -18.52 -20.59
N ARG A 148 12.48 -19.80 -20.89
CA ARG A 148 13.34 -20.85 -20.32
C ARG A 148 14.83 -20.67 -20.63
N PRO A 149 15.28 -20.37 -21.86
CA PRO A 149 16.68 -20.13 -22.19
C PRO A 149 17.35 -19.03 -21.36
N ARG A 150 16.58 -18.02 -20.89
CA ARG A 150 17.11 -16.94 -20.07
C ARG A 150 17.20 -17.29 -18.59
N CYS A 151 16.55 -18.40 -18.17
CA CYS A 151 16.53 -18.80 -16.77
C CYS A 151 17.89 -19.35 -16.32
N ILE A 152 18.48 -18.78 -15.27
CA ILE A 152 19.76 -19.19 -14.67
C ILE A 152 19.56 -20.13 -13.46
N LEU A 153 18.37 -20.64 -13.22
CA LEU A 153 18.02 -21.57 -12.13
C LEU A 153 18.48 -21.09 -10.74
N CYS A 154 18.29 -19.81 -10.45
CA CYS A 154 18.62 -19.22 -9.15
C CYS A 154 17.59 -19.51 -8.06
N TYR A 155 16.41 -19.97 -8.42
CA TYR A 155 15.26 -20.34 -7.56
C TYR A 155 14.71 -19.20 -6.69
N ARG A 156 15.03 -17.95 -6.93
CA ARG A 156 14.44 -16.82 -6.20
C ARG A 156 12.93 -16.78 -6.34
N CYS A 157 12.41 -16.98 -7.57
CA CYS A 157 10.97 -16.95 -7.87
C CYS A 157 10.19 -18.06 -7.15
N VAL A 158 10.71 -19.27 -7.08
CA VAL A 158 10.08 -20.40 -6.36
C VAL A 158 10.02 -20.10 -4.86
N ARG A 159 11.15 -19.63 -4.29
CA ARG A 159 11.23 -19.33 -2.87
C ARG A 159 10.35 -18.15 -2.46
N VAL A 160 10.34 -17.05 -3.22
CA VAL A 160 9.46 -15.93 -2.88
C VAL A 160 7.98 -16.33 -2.98
N CYS A 161 7.62 -17.15 -3.98
CA CYS A 161 6.25 -17.64 -4.14
C CYS A 161 5.80 -18.54 -2.97
N GLY A 162 6.66 -19.47 -2.55
CA GLY A 162 6.37 -20.36 -1.42
C GLY A 162 6.56 -19.69 -0.07
N GLU A 163 7.73 -19.11 0.18
CA GLU A 163 8.10 -18.63 1.51
C GLU A 163 7.56 -17.22 1.82
N GLY A 164 7.60 -16.31 0.83
CA GLY A 164 7.16 -14.92 1.01
C GLY A 164 5.66 -14.78 0.88
N MET A 165 5.09 -15.34 -0.18
CA MET A 165 3.67 -15.15 -0.51
C MET A 165 2.76 -16.27 0.03
N ASP A 166 3.32 -17.42 0.40
CA ASP A 166 2.57 -18.62 0.83
C ASP A 166 1.55 -19.13 -0.22
N VAL A 167 1.87 -18.92 -1.49
CA VAL A 167 1.04 -19.36 -2.61
C VAL A 167 1.54 -20.69 -3.18
N SER A 168 2.88 -20.85 -3.30
CA SER A 168 3.53 -22.06 -3.83
C SER A 168 3.06 -22.46 -5.23
N ALA A 169 2.71 -21.49 -6.08
CA ALA A 169 2.27 -21.76 -7.45
C ALA A 169 3.42 -22.17 -8.39
N LEU A 170 4.68 -21.82 -8.03
CA LEU A 170 5.89 -22.13 -8.78
C LEU A 170 6.71 -23.22 -8.10
N GLY A 171 7.24 -24.13 -8.90
CA GLY A 171 8.13 -25.20 -8.46
C GLY A 171 9.28 -25.46 -9.40
N VAL A 172 10.01 -26.54 -9.11
CA VAL A 172 11.08 -27.07 -9.96
C VAL A 172 10.64 -28.43 -10.46
N GLN A 173 10.54 -28.58 -11.76
CA GLN A 173 10.28 -29.84 -12.39
C GLN A 173 11.56 -30.44 -12.95
N LEU A 174 11.61 -31.75 -13.08
CA LEU A 174 12.76 -32.54 -13.52
C LEU A 174 13.97 -32.35 -12.58
N ARG A 175 15.14 -32.85 -12.99
CA ARG A 175 16.38 -32.71 -12.19
C ARG A 175 17.61 -32.70 -13.08
N GLY A 176 18.75 -32.29 -12.48
CA GLY A 176 20.03 -32.22 -13.19
C GLY A 176 20.00 -31.16 -14.28
N SER A 177 20.59 -31.43 -15.41
CA SER A 177 20.65 -30.55 -16.59
C SER A 177 19.27 -30.26 -17.21
N SER A 178 18.26 -31.11 -16.92
CA SER A 178 16.90 -30.95 -17.41
C SER A 178 16.02 -30.08 -16.51
N SER A 179 16.49 -29.67 -15.32
CA SER A 179 15.72 -28.88 -14.37
C SER A 179 15.11 -27.65 -15.01
N VAL A 180 13.86 -27.36 -14.66
CA VAL A 180 13.10 -26.21 -15.17
C VAL A 180 12.19 -25.66 -14.10
N ILE A 181 12.05 -24.35 -14.07
CA ILE A 181 11.01 -23.68 -13.28
C ILE A 181 9.69 -23.82 -14.04
N ALA A 182 8.63 -24.20 -13.35
CA ALA A 182 7.31 -24.38 -13.95
C ALA A 182 6.21 -24.16 -12.90
N PRO A 183 4.95 -23.97 -13.33
CA PRO A 183 3.79 -24.08 -12.47
C PRO A 183 3.70 -25.48 -11.83
N ASN A 184 3.22 -25.55 -10.57
CA ASN A 184 3.21 -26.81 -9.82
C ASN A 184 2.11 -27.78 -10.25
N GLU A 185 0.93 -27.29 -10.61
CA GLU A 185 -0.25 -28.12 -10.79
C GLU A 185 -0.75 -28.23 -12.24
N SER A 186 -0.29 -27.34 -13.13
CA SER A 186 -0.78 -27.24 -14.50
C SER A 186 0.22 -26.57 -15.45
N ASP A 187 -0.20 -26.23 -16.64
CA ASP A 187 0.53 -25.42 -17.63
C ASP A 187 0.37 -23.90 -17.41
N HIS A 188 -0.44 -23.49 -16.44
CA HIS A 188 -0.69 -22.10 -16.05
C HIS A 188 -0.52 -21.91 -14.54
N LEU A 189 -0.38 -20.64 -14.09
CA LEU A 189 -0.25 -20.32 -12.70
C LEU A 189 -1.61 -20.19 -12.02
N ASP A 190 -1.87 -21.02 -11.03
CA ASP A 190 -2.94 -20.80 -10.05
C ASP A 190 -2.38 -19.93 -8.89
N CYS A 191 -2.44 -18.60 -9.04
CA CYS A 191 -1.82 -17.67 -8.12
C CYS A 191 -2.58 -16.34 -8.01
N GLU A 192 -2.08 -15.44 -7.13
CA GLU A 192 -2.64 -14.10 -6.90
C GLU A 192 -2.05 -13.03 -7.85
N GLU A 193 -1.27 -13.40 -8.84
CA GLU A 193 -0.63 -12.54 -9.84
C GLU A 193 0.12 -11.33 -9.25
N CYS A 194 0.69 -11.47 -8.05
CA CYS A 194 1.35 -10.39 -7.34
C CYS A 194 2.60 -9.83 -8.04
N GLY A 195 3.19 -10.59 -9.00
CA GLY A 195 4.38 -10.20 -9.76
C GLY A 195 5.70 -10.24 -8.99
N MET A 196 5.72 -10.74 -7.74
CA MET A 196 6.96 -10.85 -6.96
C MET A 196 7.99 -11.78 -7.62
N CYS A 197 7.55 -12.83 -8.31
CA CYS A 197 8.44 -13.72 -9.07
C CYS A 197 9.14 -13.01 -10.23
N ILE A 198 8.49 -12.02 -10.85
CA ILE A 198 9.07 -11.17 -11.91
C ILE A 198 10.09 -10.21 -11.31
N ASP A 199 9.72 -9.51 -10.24
CA ASP A 199 10.52 -8.46 -9.63
C ASP A 199 11.83 -8.99 -9.03
N ILE A 200 11.79 -10.18 -8.44
CA ILE A 200 12.96 -10.82 -7.82
C ILE A 200 13.85 -11.55 -8.83
N CYS A 201 13.37 -11.75 -10.08
CA CYS A 201 14.13 -12.44 -11.11
C CYS A 201 15.36 -11.60 -11.52
N PRO A 202 16.59 -12.13 -11.39
CA PRO A 202 17.78 -11.35 -11.69
C PRO A 202 18.06 -11.21 -13.20
N VAL A 203 17.24 -11.85 -14.04
CA VAL A 203 17.39 -11.90 -15.51
C VAL A 203 16.03 -11.76 -16.19
N GLY A 204 16.00 -11.64 -17.51
CA GLY A 204 14.78 -11.53 -18.31
C GLY A 204 14.02 -12.84 -18.52
N ALA A 205 14.17 -13.82 -17.61
CA ALA A 205 13.46 -15.11 -17.73
C ALA A 205 11.97 -15.01 -17.33
N LEU A 206 11.64 -14.19 -16.34
CA LEU A 206 10.27 -13.87 -15.98
C LEU A 206 10.01 -12.41 -16.30
N THR A 207 9.00 -12.15 -17.13
CA THR A 207 8.65 -10.81 -17.60
C THR A 207 7.16 -10.55 -17.44
N SER A 208 6.78 -9.26 -17.37
CA SER A 208 5.41 -8.86 -17.12
C SER A 208 4.63 -8.61 -18.41
N GLY A 209 3.52 -9.32 -18.61
CA GLY A 209 2.60 -9.06 -19.72
C GLY A 209 2.04 -7.65 -19.76
N ALA A 210 1.96 -7.00 -18.60
CA ALA A 210 1.52 -5.61 -18.50
C ALA A 210 2.55 -4.59 -19.00
N TYR A 211 3.85 -4.94 -18.93
CA TYR A 211 4.97 -4.02 -19.21
C TYR A 211 5.77 -4.36 -20.47
N ARG A 212 5.93 -5.64 -20.80
CA ARG A 212 6.88 -6.14 -21.81
C ARG A 212 6.75 -5.42 -23.15
N TYR A 213 7.90 -5.07 -23.72
CA TYR A 213 8.06 -4.38 -25.01
C TYR A 213 7.40 -3.00 -25.11
N LYS A 214 6.92 -2.42 -24.00
CA LYS A 214 6.30 -1.08 -24.03
C LYS A 214 7.32 0.04 -23.99
N THR A 215 8.41 -0.14 -23.23
CA THR A 215 9.42 0.91 -23.02
C THR A 215 10.71 0.31 -22.46
N ARG A 216 11.78 1.11 -22.42
CA ARG A 216 13.06 0.75 -21.81
C ARG A 216 13.26 1.47 -20.48
N PRO A 217 14.07 0.92 -19.54
CA PRO A 217 14.30 1.55 -18.24
C PRO A 217 14.75 3.01 -18.32
N TRP A 218 15.60 3.34 -19.29
CA TRP A 218 16.14 4.70 -19.47
C TRP A 218 15.16 5.70 -20.13
N GLU A 219 14.03 5.23 -20.65
CA GLU A 219 12.97 6.09 -21.23
C GLU A 219 11.96 6.55 -20.19
N MET A 220 12.05 5.99 -18.98
CA MET A 220 11.11 6.27 -17.91
C MET A 220 11.70 7.21 -16.88
N LYS A 221 10.84 8.09 -16.35
CA LYS A 221 11.08 8.77 -15.08
C LYS A 221 10.47 7.94 -13.95
N HIS A 222 11.25 7.64 -12.91
CA HIS A 222 10.79 6.90 -11.75
C HIS A 222 10.31 7.83 -10.65
N VAL A 223 9.06 7.69 -10.23
CA VAL A 223 8.43 8.51 -9.20
C VAL A 223 7.99 7.61 -8.04
N GLY A 224 8.69 7.70 -6.92
CA GLY A 224 8.29 7.01 -5.69
C GLY A 224 7.13 7.74 -5.03
N THR A 225 5.99 7.07 -4.86
CA THR A 225 4.79 7.60 -4.22
C THR A 225 4.14 6.52 -3.34
N ILE A 226 2.96 6.79 -2.80
CA ILE A 226 2.22 5.83 -1.98
C ILE A 226 1.15 5.14 -2.81
N CYS A 227 1.00 3.83 -2.65
CA CYS A 227 -0.06 3.03 -3.25
C CYS A 227 -1.44 3.55 -2.80
N THR A 228 -2.39 3.64 -3.74
CA THR A 228 -3.69 4.28 -3.53
C THR A 228 -4.82 3.30 -3.18
N HIS A 229 -4.51 2.03 -2.93
CA HIS A 229 -5.53 0.99 -2.81
C HIS A 229 -5.96 0.71 -1.38
N CYS A 230 -5.09 0.16 -0.53
CA CYS A 230 -5.45 -0.20 0.84
C CYS A 230 -4.73 0.65 1.89
N GLY A 231 -5.17 0.53 3.15
CA GLY A 231 -4.65 1.30 4.28
C GLY A 231 -3.23 0.93 4.74
N ASP A 232 -2.58 -0.08 4.14
CA ASP A 232 -1.22 -0.47 4.54
C ASP A 232 -0.18 0.62 4.29
N GLY A 233 -0.39 1.44 3.24
CA GLY A 233 0.52 2.55 2.93
C GLY A 233 1.84 2.10 2.29
N CYS A 234 1.82 1.08 1.43
CA CYS A 234 2.99 0.65 0.67
C CYS A 234 3.52 1.78 -0.21
N LYS A 235 4.84 1.93 -0.27
CA LYS A 235 5.48 2.70 -1.32
C LYS A 235 5.40 1.93 -2.64
N THR A 236 5.06 2.61 -3.72
CA THR A 236 5.23 2.14 -5.10
C THR A 236 6.07 3.14 -5.88
N THR A 237 6.97 2.65 -6.72
CA THR A 237 7.75 3.47 -7.64
C THR A 237 7.15 3.32 -9.03
N LEU A 238 6.54 4.39 -9.51
CA LEU A 238 5.87 4.41 -10.80
C LEU A 238 6.87 4.80 -11.89
N GLY A 239 7.01 3.95 -12.90
CA GLY A 239 7.71 4.26 -14.14
C GLY A 239 6.77 5.01 -15.06
N VAL A 240 7.05 6.30 -15.28
CA VAL A 240 6.23 7.18 -16.11
C VAL A 240 6.98 7.65 -17.35
N ARG A 241 6.27 7.78 -18.46
CA ARG A 241 6.79 8.35 -19.70
C ARG A 241 5.79 9.33 -20.29
N ARG A 242 6.25 10.15 -21.24
CA ARG A 242 5.35 11.02 -22.00
C ARG A 242 4.47 10.22 -22.97
N SER A 243 3.22 10.63 -23.08
CA SER A 243 2.24 10.15 -24.06
C SER A 243 1.55 11.32 -24.76
N ASP A 244 0.73 11.02 -25.73
CA ASP A 244 -0.05 12.04 -26.47
C ASP A 244 -1.10 12.74 -25.58
N THR A 245 -1.52 12.09 -24.50
CA THR A 245 -2.52 12.59 -23.54
C THR A 245 -1.90 13.27 -22.32
N GLY A 246 -0.56 13.28 -22.21
CA GLY A 246 0.18 13.84 -21.09
C GLY A 246 1.29 12.91 -20.59
N MET A 247 1.02 12.13 -19.56
CA MET A 247 1.95 11.16 -19.00
C MET A 247 1.26 9.81 -18.82
N ASP A 248 1.93 8.72 -19.22
CA ASP A 248 1.50 7.34 -18.97
C ASP A 248 2.26 6.75 -17.78
N ILE A 249 1.55 5.98 -16.96
CA ILE A 249 2.15 5.07 -16.00
C ILE A 249 2.27 3.71 -16.68
N VAL A 250 3.51 3.25 -16.91
CA VAL A 250 3.78 2.02 -17.66
C VAL A 250 4.21 0.86 -16.76
N ARG A 251 4.71 1.15 -15.56
CA ARG A 251 5.17 0.15 -14.59
C ARG A 251 5.01 0.64 -13.15
N GLY A 252 4.68 -0.27 -12.25
CA GLY A 252 4.78 -0.09 -10.81
C GLY A 252 5.72 -1.13 -10.21
N ASP A 253 6.72 -0.72 -9.43
CA ASP A 253 7.62 -1.60 -8.70
C ASP A 253 8.10 -0.94 -7.40
N ASN A 254 8.94 -1.62 -6.64
CA ASN A 254 9.66 -1.05 -5.50
C ASN A 254 11.10 -1.61 -5.43
N ARG A 255 11.77 -1.68 -6.56
CA ARG A 255 13.13 -2.24 -6.69
C ARG A 255 14.18 -1.50 -5.88
N ASP A 256 13.94 -0.24 -5.53
CA ASP A 256 14.78 0.54 -4.62
C ASP A 256 14.65 0.10 -3.14
N LYS A 257 13.74 -0.84 -2.85
CA LYS A 257 13.50 -1.45 -1.54
C LYS A 257 13.26 -0.44 -0.42
N SER A 258 12.78 0.75 -0.77
CA SER A 258 12.48 1.80 0.19
C SER A 258 11.01 1.75 0.62
N GLY A 259 10.66 2.52 1.67
CA GLY A 259 9.33 2.50 2.25
C GLY A 259 9.13 1.38 3.28
N ILE A 260 7.94 1.31 3.86
CA ILE A 260 7.58 0.35 4.93
C ILE A 260 7.43 -1.08 4.44
N ASN A 261 7.27 -1.26 3.14
CA ASN A 261 7.07 -2.54 2.47
C ASN A 261 8.36 -3.15 1.90
N GLY A 262 9.51 -2.45 2.00
CA GLY A 262 10.72 -2.92 1.34
C GLY A 262 10.48 -3.14 -0.16
N ASP A 263 10.76 -4.33 -0.64
CA ASP A 263 10.54 -4.74 -2.04
C ASP A 263 9.18 -5.41 -2.30
N PHE A 264 8.39 -5.64 -1.25
CA PHE A 264 7.06 -6.23 -1.38
C PHE A 264 6.07 -5.30 -2.07
N LEU A 265 5.32 -5.83 -3.05
CA LEU A 265 4.08 -5.26 -3.59
C LEU A 265 3.12 -6.38 -3.95
N CYS A 266 1.84 -6.18 -3.67
CA CYS A 266 0.77 -7.04 -4.18
C CYS A 266 0.37 -6.66 -5.61
N ILE A 267 -0.53 -7.41 -6.22
CA ILE A 267 -1.08 -7.13 -7.57
C ILE A 267 -1.56 -5.68 -7.71
N LYS A 268 -2.28 -5.15 -6.70
CA LYS A 268 -2.84 -3.80 -6.76
C LYS A 268 -1.75 -2.73 -6.81
N GLY A 269 -0.76 -2.80 -5.93
CA GLY A 269 0.33 -1.83 -5.87
C GLY A 269 1.26 -1.86 -7.07
N ARG A 270 1.30 -3.02 -7.79
CA ARG A 270 2.17 -3.23 -8.94
C ARG A 270 1.51 -2.95 -10.28
N TYR A 271 0.23 -3.27 -10.45
CA TYR A 271 -0.43 -3.25 -11.75
C TYR A 271 -1.71 -2.41 -11.80
N ALA A 272 -2.38 -2.16 -10.67
CA ALA A 272 -3.67 -1.49 -10.68
C ALA A 272 -3.53 0.05 -10.72
N PHE A 273 -2.88 0.56 -11.74
CA PHE A 273 -2.75 1.99 -12.04
C PHE A 273 -3.41 2.38 -13.39
N ASP A 274 -4.01 1.45 -14.08
CA ASP A 274 -4.68 1.61 -15.38
C ASP A 274 -5.85 2.62 -15.34
N TYR A 275 -6.44 2.84 -14.15
CA TYR A 275 -7.44 3.89 -13.94
C TYR A 275 -6.89 5.31 -14.19
N PHE A 276 -5.57 5.51 -14.18
CA PHE A 276 -4.93 6.81 -14.33
C PHE A 276 -5.27 7.46 -15.68
N ASP A 277 -5.10 6.74 -16.79
CA ASP A 277 -5.40 7.20 -18.15
C ASP A 277 -6.43 6.31 -18.86
N HIS A 278 -7.44 5.84 -18.13
CA HIS A 278 -8.48 5.00 -18.69
C HIS A 278 -9.35 5.76 -19.68
N LYS A 279 -9.81 5.09 -20.74
CA LYS A 279 -10.64 5.70 -21.80
C LYS A 279 -11.96 6.31 -21.31
N ASP A 280 -12.56 5.72 -20.27
CA ASP A 280 -13.84 6.15 -19.70
C ASP A 280 -13.66 7.20 -18.59
N ARG A 281 -12.42 7.68 -18.36
CA ARG A 281 -12.15 8.69 -17.35
C ARG A 281 -12.74 10.02 -17.75
N LEU A 282 -13.38 10.68 -16.79
CA LEU A 282 -13.89 12.03 -16.95
C LEU A 282 -12.75 13.03 -17.18
N ARG A 283 -12.85 13.85 -18.23
CA ARG A 283 -11.81 14.85 -18.61
C ARG A 283 -12.35 16.27 -18.68
N GLN A 284 -13.67 16.42 -18.64
CA GLN A 284 -14.34 17.72 -18.68
C GLN A 284 -15.59 17.69 -17.80
N PRO A 285 -15.99 18.81 -17.20
CA PRO A 285 -17.21 18.89 -16.40
C PRO A 285 -18.47 18.56 -17.20
N LEU A 286 -19.43 17.97 -16.54
CA LEU A 286 -20.76 17.68 -17.10
C LEU A 286 -21.83 18.39 -16.29
N VAL A 287 -22.82 18.96 -16.99
CA VAL A 287 -24.02 19.57 -16.38
C VAL A 287 -25.27 18.96 -17.01
N ARG A 288 -26.28 18.71 -16.20
CA ARG A 288 -27.54 18.15 -16.66
C ARG A 288 -28.36 19.22 -17.38
N LYS A 289 -28.64 18.98 -18.67
CA LYS A 289 -29.53 19.81 -19.51
C LYS A 289 -30.54 18.87 -20.15
N ASP A 290 -31.79 19.19 -20.06
CA ASP A 290 -32.91 18.39 -20.62
C ASP A 290 -32.82 16.90 -20.23
N GLY A 291 -32.49 16.63 -18.97
CA GLY A 291 -32.40 15.28 -18.40
C GLY A 291 -31.11 14.51 -18.75
N LYS A 292 -30.17 15.08 -19.56
CA LYS A 292 -28.94 14.44 -19.98
C LYS A 292 -27.71 15.19 -19.46
N LEU A 293 -26.72 14.49 -18.98
CA LEU A 293 -25.40 15.05 -18.66
C LEU A 293 -24.69 15.45 -19.96
N THR A 294 -24.39 16.72 -20.10
CA THR A 294 -23.73 17.30 -21.28
C THR A 294 -22.43 17.99 -20.89
N PRO A 295 -21.38 17.86 -21.71
CA PRO A 295 -20.11 18.54 -21.47
C PRO A 295 -20.26 20.06 -21.41
N THR A 296 -19.48 20.68 -20.49
CA THR A 296 -19.45 22.14 -20.31
C THR A 296 -18.07 22.62 -19.92
N THR A 297 -17.87 23.93 -19.80
CA THR A 297 -16.60 24.51 -19.33
C THR A 297 -16.49 24.44 -17.80
N TRP A 298 -15.25 24.54 -17.30
CA TRP A 298 -15.01 24.63 -15.85
C TRP A 298 -15.67 25.85 -15.22
N GLU A 299 -15.63 26.99 -15.91
CA GLU A 299 -16.21 28.26 -15.45
C GLU A 299 -17.72 28.13 -15.29
N GLU A 300 -18.42 27.59 -16.29
CA GLU A 300 -19.88 27.39 -16.24
C GLU A 300 -20.26 26.40 -15.15
N ALA A 301 -19.56 25.27 -15.02
CA ALA A 301 -19.84 24.26 -14.02
C ALA A 301 -19.66 24.81 -12.59
N ILE A 302 -18.53 25.47 -12.32
CA ILE A 302 -18.22 26.05 -11.01
C ILE A 302 -19.19 27.18 -10.65
N GLU A 303 -19.53 28.05 -11.62
CA GLU A 303 -20.52 29.13 -11.43
C GLU A 303 -21.90 28.54 -11.08
N HIS A 304 -22.33 27.51 -11.82
CA HIS A 304 -23.61 26.86 -11.58
C HIS A 304 -23.67 26.24 -10.18
N VAL A 305 -22.62 25.48 -9.79
CA VAL A 305 -22.53 24.85 -8.45
C VAL A 305 -22.51 25.90 -7.35
N GLY A 306 -21.62 26.90 -7.46
CA GLY A 306 -21.46 27.94 -6.43
C GLY A 306 -22.73 28.76 -6.23
N LYS A 307 -23.38 29.18 -7.33
CA LYS A 307 -24.66 29.91 -7.28
C LYS A 307 -25.74 29.07 -6.62
N ARG A 308 -25.91 27.83 -7.05
CA ARG A 308 -26.98 26.95 -6.59
C ARG A 308 -26.82 26.56 -5.12
N LEU A 309 -25.61 26.22 -4.67
CA LEU A 309 -25.34 25.92 -3.27
C LEU A 309 -25.57 27.15 -2.38
N ARG A 310 -25.19 28.36 -2.83
CA ARG A 310 -25.46 29.61 -2.12
C ARG A 310 -26.95 29.87 -1.99
N GLU A 311 -27.73 29.75 -3.08
CA GLU A 311 -29.19 29.91 -3.06
C GLU A 311 -29.86 28.96 -2.08
N ILE A 312 -29.46 27.68 -2.07
CA ILE A 312 -29.97 26.68 -1.14
C ILE A 312 -29.61 27.01 0.30
N ARG A 313 -28.35 27.36 0.58
CA ARG A 313 -27.89 27.76 1.90
C ARG A 313 -28.68 28.96 2.43
N ASP A 314 -28.84 30.00 1.62
CA ASP A 314 -29.44 31.29 2.02
C ASP A 314 -30.97 31.18 2.16
N SER A 315 -31.63 30.30 1.38
CA SER A 315 -33.09 30.14 1.42
C SER A 315 -33.56 29.03 2.35
N LYS A 316 -32.82 27.91 2.47
CA LYS A 316 -33.25 26.72 3.23
C LYS A 316 -32.35 26.43 4.44
N GLY A 317 -31.27 27.19 4.61
CA GLY A 317 -30.28 27.00 5.66
C GLY A 317 -29.24 25.92 5.33
N GLY A 318 -28.05 26.05 5.89
CA GLY A 318 -26.96 25.11 5.67
C GLY A 318 -27.29 23.66 6.05
N GLN A 319 -28.15 23.46 7.05
CA GLN A 319 -28.56 22.12 7.51
C GLN A 319 -29.39 21.34 6.48
N SER A 320 -29.82 21.97 5.40
CA SER A 320 -30.42 21.29 4.24
C SER A 320 -29.41 20.76 3.23
N ILE A 321 -28.10 20.95 3.47
CA ILE A 321 -26.99 20.54 2.62
C ILE A 321 -26.23 19.41 3.31
N GLY A 322 -25.97 18.33 2.58
CA GLY A 322 -25.10 17.23 3.00
C GLY A 322 -23.79 17.21 2.21
N VAL A 323 -22.72 16.73 2.84
CA VAL A 323 -21.39 16.55 2.23
C VAL A 323 -20.90 15.14 2.52
N ILE A 324 -20.46 14.42 1.49
CA ILE A 324 -19.84 13.10 1.62
C ILE A 324 -18.41 13.20 1.12
N GLY A 325 -17.45 12.95 2.01
CA GLY A 325 -16.02 12.92 1.72
C GLY A 325 -15.50 11.53 1.40
N SER A 326 -14.18 11.40 1.24
CA SER A 326 -13.55 10.21 0.70
C SER A 326 -12.39 9.69 1.55
N ASN A 327 -12.20 8.37 1.50
CA ASN A 327 -11.03 7.65 1.97
C ASN A 327 -9.88 7.64 0.95
N ARG A 328 -10.04 8.30 -0.21
CA ARG A 328 -9.10 8.28 -1.33
C ARG A 328 -8.54 9.67 -1.67
N THR A 329 -9.08 10.71 -1.04
CA THR A 329 -8.55 12.07 -1.09
C THR A 329 -7.46 12.26 -0.05
N THR A 330 -6.60 13.28 -0.23
CA THR A 330 -5.49 13.57 0.69
C THR A 330 -5.98 14.11 2.02
N ASN A 331 -5.13 14.12 3.04
CA ASN A 331 -5.44 14.71 4.33
C ASN A 331 -5.77 16.20 4.19
N GLU A 332 -5.03 16.91 3.34
CA GLU A 332 -5.22 18.32 3.05
C GLU A 332 -6.58 18.60 2.39
N GLU A 333 -6.97 17.75 1.44
CA GLU A 333 -8.27 17.84 0.78
C GLU A 333 -9.43 17.52 1.72
N ASN A 334 -9.28 16.51 2.56
CA ASN A 334 -10.27 16.15 3.59
C ASN A 334 -10.42 17.26 4.64
N TYR A 335 -9.30 17.86 5.09
CA TYR A 335 -9.33 19.00 5.98
C TYR A 335 -10.05 20.20 5.34
N LEU A 336 -9.71 20.51 4.09
CA LEU A 336 -10.35 21.61 3.36
C LEU A 336 -11.85 21.37 3.16
N LEU A 337 -12.25 20.15 2.76
CA LEU A 337 -13.65 19.78 2.56
C LEU A 337 -14.46 19.96 3.84
N GLN A 338 -13.93 19.51 4.97
CA GLN A 338 -14.58 19.69 6.25
C GLN A 338 -14.71 21.17 6.62
N LYS A 339 -13.63 21.94 6.46
CA LYS A 339 -13.66 23.39 6.72
C LYS A 339 -14.66 24.08 5.81
N PHE A 340 -14.70 23.74 4.51
CA PHE A 340 -15.68 24.26 3.55
C PHE A 340 -17.12 23.97 3.97
N ALA A 341 -17.41 22.72 4.35
CA ALA A 341 -18.75 22.35 4.81
C ALA A 341 -19.22 23.20 6.00
N ARG A 342 -18.37 23.35 7.01
CA ARG A 342 -18.75 24.02 8.26
C ARG A 342 -18.78 25.53 8.16
N THR A 343 -17.83 26.12 7.41
CA THR A 343 -17.64 27.59 7.39
C THR A 343 -18.32 28.26 6.18
N VAL A 344 -18.41 27.58 5.04
CA VAL A 344 -18.97 28.15 3.81
C VAL A 344 -20.39 27.66 3.57
N LEU A 345 -20.64 26.37 3.66
CA LEU A 345 -21.99 25.81 3.54
C LEU A 345 -22.81 25.98 4.82
N GLY A 346 -22.17 26.15 5.98
CA GLY A 346 -22.84 26.30 7.26
C GLY A 346 -23.51 25.02 7.76
N THR A 347 -22.93 23.85 7.43
CA THR A 347 -23.48 22.55 7.79
C THR A 347 -22.51 21.67 8.55
N ASN A 348 -23.01 20.88 9.49
CA ASN A 348 -22.31 19.79 10.13
C ASN A 348 -22.71 18.42 9.54
N ASN A 349 -23.55 18.38 8.51
CA ASN A 349 -23.90 17.18 7.78
C ASN A 349 -22.73 16.77 6.86
N ILE A 350 -21.65 16.31 7.47
CA ILE A 350 -20.49 15.79 6.76
C ILE A 350 -20.10 14.43 7.32
N ASP A 351 -19.88 13.49 6.44
CA ASP A 351 -19.47 12.14 6.79
C ASP A 351 -18.67 11.50 5.63
N HIS A 352 -18.13 10.29 5.83
CA HIS A 352 -17.39 9.53 4.84
C HIS A 352 -17.65 8.04 4.96
N HIS A 353 -17.16 7.24 4.01
CA HIS A 353 -17.20 5.79 4.07
C HIS A 353 -16.34 5.25 5.21
N ARG A 354 -16.94 4.87 6.32
CA ARG A 354 -16.24 4.35 7.50
C ARG A 354 -15.99 2.86 7.33
N THR A 355 -14.74 2.49 7.09
CA THR A 355 -14.31 1.08 7.00
C THR A 355 -13.69 0.57 8.32
N ALA A 356 -13.62 1.42 9.34
CA ALA A 356 -13.22 1.08 10.71
C ALA A 356 -13.75 2.16 11.68
N ASP A 357 -13.95 1.82 12.94
CA ASP A 357 -14.33 2.79 13.98
C ASP A 357 -13.11 3.46 14.61
N TYR A 358 -12.43 4.33 13.81
CA TYR A 358 -11.29 5.10 14.32
C TYR A 358 -11.65 6.05 15.46
N SER A 359 -12.87 6.59 15.47
CA SER A 359 -13.33 7.46 16.56
C SER A 359 -13.50 6.69 17.88
N GLY A 360 -14.04 5.49 17.83
CA GLY A 360 -14.12 4.58 18.96
C GLY A 360 -12.74 4.15 19.45
N PHE A 361 -11.85 3.83 18.51
CA PHE A 361 -10.47 3.48 18.83
C PHE A 361 -9.71 4.64 19.49
N ALA A 362 -9.78 5.85 18.92
CA ALA A 362 -9.15 7.05 19.49
C ALA A 362 -9.62 7.33 20.93
N ARG A 363 -10.94 7.21 21.19
CA ARG A 363 -11.49 7.33 22.56
C ARG A 363 -10.97 6.24 23.49
N ALA A 364 -10.87 4.99 23.04
CA ALA A 364 -10.43 3.87 23.86
C ALA A 364 -8.95 3.97 24.27
N ILE A 365 -8.11 4.58 23.41
CA ILE A 365 -6.67 4.75 23.64
C ILE A 365 -6.31 6.12 24.24
N ALA A 366 -7.28 7.03 24.44
CA ALA A 366 -7.03 8.37 24.95
C ALA A 366 -6.24 8.32 26.28
N GLY A 367 -5.20 9.16 26.41
CA GLY A 367 -4.31 9.20 27.57
C GLY A 367 -3.32 8.03 27.71
N LYS A 368 -3.22 7.17 26.70
CA LYS A 368 -2.27 6.05 26.67
C LYS A 368 -1.17 6.33 25.64
N GLU A 369 0.08 6.11 26.03
CA GLU A 369 1.23 6.32 25.14
C GLU A 369 1.69 5.00 24.52
N ASN A 370 2.30 5.07 23.32
CA ASN A 370 2.93 3.92 22.60
C ASN A 370 2.04 2.70 22.40
N ILE A 371 0.73 2.91 22.30
CA ILE A 371 -0.26 1.83 22.21
C ILE A 371 -0.61 1.43 20.77
N THR A 372 -0.31 2.29 19.79
CA THR A 372 -0.49 1.98 18.38
C THR A 372 0.71 1.20 17.86
N ALA A 373 0.48 0.09 17.16
CA ALA A 373 1.52 -0.70 16.53
C ALA A 373 1.86 -0.19 15.12
N THR A 374 3.11 -0.34 14.75
CA THR A 374 3.63 -0.13 13.39
C THR A 374 3.80 -1.47 12.66
N MET A 375 4.08 -1.44 11.36
CA MET A 375 4.45 -2.64 10.60
C MET A 375 5.73 -3.30 11.13
N ARG A 376 6.66 -2.52 11.72
CA ARG A 376 7.84 -3.04 12.40
C ARG A 376 7.49 -3.79 13.68
N ASP A 377 6.51 -3.31 14.44
CA ASP A 377 6.03 -4.02 15.64
C ASP A 377 5.43 -5.38 15.25
N VAL A 378 4.68 -5.47 14.15
CA VAL A 378 4.18 -6.74 13.61
C VAL A 378 5.32 -7.67 13.23
N ALA A 379 6.35 -7.17 12.55
CA ALA A 379 7.49 -7.96 12.12
C ALA A 379 8.38 -8.46 13.29
N SER A 380 8.32 -7.83 14.45
CA SER A 380 9.12 -8.16 15.64
C SER A 380 8.31 -8.63 16.86
N ALA A 381 6.99 -8.77 16.73
CA ALA A 381 6.12 -9.29 17.79
C ALA A 381 6.50 -10.70 18.19
N SER A 382 6.31 -11.07 19.47
CA SER A 382 6.38 -12.46 19.93
C SER A 382 5.03 -13.18 19.86
N ALA A 383 3.95 -12.41 19.77
CA ALA A 383 2.59 -12.91 19.58
C ALA A 383 1.74 -11.89 18.79
N ILE A 384 0.85 -12.40 17.98
CA ILE A 384 -0.12 -11.60 17.22
C ILE A 384 -1.51 -12.18 17.44
N LEU A 385 -2.48 -11.33 17.78
CA LEU A 385 -3.91 -11.66 17.80
C LEU A 385 -4.60 -10.93 16.66
N LEU A 386 -5.11 -11.67 15.68
CA LEU A 386 -5.92 -11.17 14.57
C LEU A 386 -7.39 -11.48 14.83
N ILE A 387 -8.24 -10.46 14.82
CA ILE A 387 -9.67 -10.56 15.07
C ILE A 387 -10.44 -10.08 13.84
N GLY A 388 -11.29 -10.94 13.29
CA GLY A 388 -11.98 -10.67 12.04
C GLY A 388 -10.98 -10.43 10.91
N ASN A 389 -11.38 -9.76 9.85
CA ASN A 389 -10.60 -9.37 8.67
C ASN A 389 -9.83 -10.54 8.01
N ASP A 390 -9.61 -10.47 6.72
CA ASP A 390 -8.64 -11.31 6.00
C ASP A 390 -7.54 -10.42 5.39
N PRO A 391 -6.40 -10.28 6.09
CA PRO A 391 -5.31 -9.46 5.58
C PRO A 391 -4.73 -9.96 4.26
N THR A 392 -4.88 -11.24 3.90
CA THR A 392 -4.37 -11.77 2.63
C THR A 392 -5.08 -11.12 1.44
N GLU A 393 -6.32 -10.72 1.59
CA GLU A 393 -7.13 -10.08 0.55
C GLU A 393 -7.14 -8.55 0.66
N ARG A 394 -7.28 -8.02 1.90
CA ARG A 394 -7.51 -6.59 2.15
C ARG A 394 -6.24 -5.82 2.50
N HIS A 395 -5.29 -6.45 3.20
CA HIS A 395 -4.05 -5.86 3.72
C HIS A 395 -2.83 -6.74 3.44
N PRO A 396 -2.45 -6.92 2.15
CA PRO A 396 -1.43 -7.92 1.76
C PRO A 396 -0.05 -7.68 2.36
N LEU A 397 0.37 -6.44 2.63
CA LEU A 397 1.64 -6.15 3.32
C LEU A 397 1.60 -6.66 4.76
N LEU A 398 0.49 -6.42 5.46
CA LEU A 398 0.31 -6.92 6.82
C LEU A 398 0.36 -8.45 6.84
N ALA A 399 -0.35 -9.12 5.93
CA ALA A 399 -0.31 -10.58 5.79
C ALA A 399 1.11 -11.10 5.52
N TRP A 400 1.86 -10.41 4.65
CA TRP A 400 3.26 -10.75 4.36
C TRP A 400 4.16 -10.61 5.60
N ASN A 401 4.02 -9.52 6.38
CA ASN A 401 4.76 -9.33 7.62
C ASN A 401 4.43 -10.40 8.66
N ILE A 402 3.15 -10.78 8.81
CA ILE A 402 2.72 -11.86 9.72
C ILE A 402 3.39 -13.19 9.31
N ARG A 403 3.27 -13.59 8.04
CA ARG A 403 3.86 -14.84 7.53
C ARG A 403 5.38 -14.87 7.69
N THR A 404 6.04 -13.78 7.38
CA THR A 404 7.50 -13.65 7.51
C THR A 404 7.91 -13.79 8.98
N ASN A 405 7.20 -13.16 9.92
CA ASN A 405 7.49 -13.26 11.34
C ASN A 405 7.23 -14.66 11.88
N VAL A 406 6.14 -15.33 11.47
CA VAL A 406 5.89 -16.74 11.81
C VAL A 406 7.02 -17.64 11.33
N ARG A 407 7.45 -17.47 10.08
CA ARG A 407 8.49 -18.32 9.48
C ARG A 407 9.89 -18.08 10.06
N LEU A 408 10.29 -16.84 10.23
CA LEU A 408 11.66 -16.48 10.65
C LEU A 408 11.85 -16.48 12.18
N ASN A 409 10.84 -16.02 12.92
CA ASN A 409 10.93 -15.79 14.36
C ASN A 409 10.00 -16.70 15.17
N GLN A 410 9.22 -17.58 14.50
CA GLN A 410 8.29 -18.51 15.15
C GLN A 410 7.26 -17.78 16.06
N VAL A 411 6.78 -16.61 15.63
CA VAL A 411 5.78 -15.85 16.37
C VAL A 411 4.51 -16.68 16.56
N LYS A 412 3.88 -16.55 17.70
CA LYS A 412 2.58 -17.18 17.97
C LYS A 412 1.47 -16.37 17.32
N LEU A 413 0.81 -16.94 16.34
CA LEU A 413 -0.33 -16.33 15.66
C LEU A 413 -1.64 -16.90 16.20
N PHE A 414 -2.47 -16.04 16.78
CA PHE A 414 -3.82 -16.34 17.23
C PHE A 414 -4.82 -15.68 16.27
N VAL A 415 -5.76 -16.45 15.75
CA VAL A 415 -6.77 -15.94 14.82
C VAL A 415 -8.15 -16.26 15.36
N VAL A 416 -8.98 -15.22 15.49
CA VAL A 416 -10.41 -15.33 15.82
C VAL A 416 -11.19 -14.72 14.64
N ASN A 417 -11.93 -15.54 13.94
CA ASN A 417 -12.62 -15.10 12.71
C ASN A 417 -13.92 -15.90 12.52
N SER A 418 -14.91 -15.29 11.88
CA SER A 418 -16.14 -15.99 11.47
C SER A 418 -15.92 -16.91 10.29
N GLN A 419 -14.92 -16.62 9.45
CA GLN A 419 -14.61 -17.39 8.26
C GLN A 419 -13.24 -18.04 8.33
N THR A 420 -13.04 -19.09 7.54
CA THR A 420 -11.72 -19.70 7.37
C THR A 420 -10.91 -18.85 6.40
N ILE A 421 -9.83 -18.25 6.89
CA ILE A 421 -8.89 -17.42 6.11
C ILE A 421 -7.58 -18.17 5.80
N LYS A 422 -6.82 -17.70 4.81
CA LYS A 422 -5.53 -18.34 4.42
C LYS A 422 -4.54 -18.41 5.57
N LEU A 423 -4.47 -17.39 6.44
CA LEU A 423 -3.57 -17.33 7.60
C LEU A 423 -3.85 -18.42 8.67
N ARG A 424 -4.97 -19.17 8.56
CA ARG A 424 -5.21 -20.36 9.41
C ARG A 424 -4.06 -21.36 9.33
N ARG A 425 -3.38 -21.49 8.19
CA ARG A 425 -2.25 -22.42 8.02
C ARG A 425 -1.08 -22.09 8.94
N GLN A 426 -0.84 -20.80 9.22
CA GLN A 426 0.24 -20.31 10.07
C GLN A 426 -0.19 -20.15 11.53
N ALA A 427 -1.49 -20.23 11.82
CA ALA A 427 -2.02 -19.95 13.14
C ALA A 427 -1.60 -21.01 14.17
N THR A 428 -1.04 -20.57 15.29
CA THR A 428 -0.83 -21.39 16.48
C THR A 428 -2.17 -21.87 17.01
N ARG A 429 -3.19 -20.99 16.95
CA ARG A 429 -4.57 -21.30 17.31
C ARG A 429 -5.53 -20.52 16.41
N PHE A 430 -6.48 -21.23 15.84
CA PHE A 430 -7.60 -20.66 15.09
C PHE A 430 -8.90 -20.95 15.84
N VAL A 431 -9.66 -19.91 16.18
CA VAL A 431 -10.98 -20.03 16.82
C VAL A 431 -12.00 -19.43 15.87
N GLN A 432 -12.91 -20.27 15.39
CA GLN A 432 -14.04 -19.82 14.58
C GLN A 432 -15.18 -19.35 15.48
N VAL A 433 -15.74 -18.19 15.18
CA VAL A 433 -16.87 -17.59 15.91
C VAL A 433 -18.01 -17.29 14.93
N PRO A 434 -19.25 -17.16 15.40
CA PRO A 434 -20.35 -16.72 14.52
C PRO A 434 -20.10 -15.31 13.99
N GLU A 435 -20.53 -15.06 12.75
CA GLU A 435 -20.41 -13.76 12.09
C GLU A 435 -21.03 -12.62 12.91
N GLY A 436 -20.30 -11.50 13.01
CA GLY A 436 -20.70 -10.34 13.81
C GLY A 436 -20.58 -10.53 15.32
N ARG A 437 -19.93 -11.59 15.79
CA ARG A 437 -19.70 -11.84 17.22
C ARG A 437 -18.25 -11.63 17.65
N GLU A 438 -17.36 -11.34 16.74
CA GLU A 438 -15.93 -11.12 16.98
C GLU A 438 -15.68 -10.06 18.07
N GLY A 439 -16.50 -9.00 18.11
CA GLY A 439 -16.39 -7.92 19.10
C GLY A 439 -16.56 -8.39 20.55
N LYS A 440 -17.31 -9.48 20.79
CA LYS A 440 -17.50 -10.02 22.15
C LYS A 440 -16.25 -10.65 22.75
N LEU A 441 -15.22 -10.88 21.92
CA LEU A 441 -13.95 -11.41 22.40
C LEU A 441 -13.30 -10.53 23.46
N GLY A 442 -13.33 -9.20 23.31
CA GLY A 442 -12.76 -8.27 24.29
C GLY A 442 -13.38 -8.41 25.69
N ALA A 443 -14.69 -8.54 25.79
CA ALA A 443 -15.39 -8.78 27.06
C ALA A 443 -15.01 -10.13 27.67
N PHE A 444 -15.00 -11.19 26.85
CA PHE A 444 -14.59 -12.53 27.28
C PHE A 444 -13.16 -12.56 27.84
N LEU A 445 -12.21 -11.93 27.13
CA LEU A 445 -10.81 -11.88 27.56
C LEU A 445 -10.62 -11.14 28.90
N ASN A 446 -11.50 -10.19 29.25
CA ASN A 446 -11.54 -9.51 30.54
C ASN A 446 -12.22 -10.30 31.66
N GLY A 447 -12.72 -11.50 31.40
CA GLY A 447 -13.32 -12.38 32.40
C GLY A 447 -14.85 -12.43 32.40
N ASP A 448 -15.51 -11.82 31.38
CA ASP A 448 -16.95 -12.02 31.19
C ASP A 448 -17.21 -13.37 30.50
N ASP A 449 -17.36 -14.41 31.33
CA ASP A 449 -17.61 -15.76 30.83
C ASP A 449 -19.00 -15.90 30.15
N ALA A 450 -19.95 -15.00 30.41
CA ALA A 450 -21.23 -14.96 29.68
C ALA A 450 -21.06 -14.65 28.21
N ALA A 451 -20.04 -13.87 27.83
CA ALA A 451 -19.70 -13.57 26.45
C ALA A 451 -19.27 -14.83 25.65
N ALA A 452 -18.79 -15.90 26.34
CA ALA A 452 -18.38 -17.13 25.67
C ALA A 452 -19.54 -17.80 24.92
N GLY A 453 -20.75 -17.77 25.45
CA GLY A 453 -21.94 -18.31 24.77
C GLY A 453 -22.24 -17.64 23.43
N SER A 454 -21.95 -16.34 23.30
CA SER A 454 -22.08 -15.60 22.05
C SER A 454 -20.99 -15.94 21.03
N LEU A 455 -19.80 -16.33 21.51
CA LEU A 455 -18.63 -16.64 20.70
C LEU A 455 -18.59 -18.09 20.21
N THR A 456 -19.24 -19.03 20.91
CA THR A 456 -19.18 -20.46 20.57
C THR A 456 -20.31 -20.91 19.62
N GLY A 457 -21.41 -20.16 19.51
CA GLY A 457 -22.59 -20.64 18.80
C GLY A 457 -23.12 -21.95 19.38
N ALA A 458 -23.98 -22.65 18.63
CA ALA A 458 -24.62 -23.89 19.06
C ALA A 458 -23.68 -25.11 19.09
N SER A 459 -22.49 -25.05 18.50
CA SER A 459 -21.59 -26.19 18.30
C SER A 459 -20.15 -25.99 18.80
N GLY A 460 -19.82 -24.84 19.37
CA GLY A 460 -18.43 -24.50 19.77
C GLY A 460 -18.06 -24.90 21.17
N SER A 461 -16.80 -25.30 21.39
CA SER A 461 -16.26 -25.63 22.72
C SER A 461 -15.76 -24.39 23.44
N ASN A 462 -16.25 -24.12 24.62
CA ASN A 462 -15.74 -23.11 25.56
C ASN A 462 -14.25 -23.32 25.90
N ASP A 463 -13.73 -24.55 25.75
CA ASP A 463 -12.36 -24.89 26.11
C ASP A 463 -11.34 -24.24 25.19
N ALA A 464 -11.63 -24.14 23.87
CA ALA A 464 -10.76 -23.47 22.93
C ALA A 464 -10.62 -21.97 23.24
N LEU A 465 -11.72 -21.32 23.64
CA LEU A 465 -11.72 -19.90 24.05
C LEU A 465 -10.97 -19.70 25.38
N LYS A 466 -11.14 -20.59 26.39
CA LYS A 466 -10.41 -20.53 27.65
C LYS A 466 -8.91 -20.67 27.40
N GLN A 467 -8.51 -21.67 26.61
CA GLN A 467 -7.12 -21.89 26.26
C GLN A 467 -6.55 -20.66 25.51
N LEU A 468 -7.30 -20.07 24.58
CA LEU A 468 -6.89 -18.82 23.89
C LEU A 468 -6.64 -17.69 24.90
N ARG A 469 -7.57 -17.49 25.87
CA ARG A 469 -7.43 -16.45 26.90
C ARG A 469 -6.18 -16.65 27.74
N ASP A 470 -5.93 -17.90 28.18
CA ASP A 470 -4.78 -18.23 29.03
C ASP A 470 -3.46 -18.10 28.29
N GLU A 471 -3.42 -18.52 27.01
CA GLU A 471 -2.26 -18.35 26.14
C GLU A 471 -1.96 -16.88 25.86
N LEU A 472 -2.98 -16.05 25.62
CA LEU A 472 -2.82 -14.61 25.37
C LEU A 472 -2.31 -13.87 26.62
N LYS A 473 -2.81 -14.20 27.82
CA LYS A 473 -2.34 -13.59 29.06
C LYS A 473 -0.87 -13.86 29.36
N ALA A 474 -0.32 -14.94 28.82
CA ALA A 474 1.08 -15.29 28.99
C ALA A 474 2.04 -14.54 28.03
N GLN A 475 1.52 -13.76 27.07
CA GLN A 475 2.34 -13.07 26.09
C GLN A 475 2.84 -11.70 26.60
N LYS A 476 4.09 -11.35 26.28
CA LYS A 476 4.72 -10.10 26.75
C LYS A 476 4.84 -9.02 25.66
N ASN A 477 4.95 -9.41 24.40
CA ASN A 477 5.04 -8.51 23.26
C ASN A 477 3.96 -8.89 22.25
N LEU A 478 2.71 -8.51 22.58
CA LEU A 478 1.50 -8.84 21.84
C LEU A 478 1.10 -7.68 20.94
N VAL A 479 0.84 -7.97 19.66
CA VAL A 479 0.18 -7.05 18.73
C VAL A 479 -1.23 -7.54 18.47
N ILE A 480 -2.24 -6.70 18.72
CA ILE A 480 -3.66 -6.99 18.50
C ILE A 480 -4.13 -6.23 17.27
N ILE A 481 -4.69 -6.96 16.31
CA ILE A 481 -5.11 -6.45 15.01
C ILE A 481 -6.60 -6.71 14.84
N PHE A 482 -7.38 -5.68 14.49
CA PHE A 482 -8.82 -5.76 14.25
C PHE A 482 -9.25 -4.74 13.19
N GLY A 483 -10.41 -4.91 12.59
CA GLY A 483 -10.97 -4.03 11.55
C GLY A 483 -12.39 -3.59 11.87
N SER A 484 -13.22 -3.53 10.83
CA SER A 484 -14.62 -3.08 10.88
C SER A 484 -15.54 -3.97 11.72
N GLU A 485 -15.12 -5.16 12.09
CA GLU A 485 -15.85 -6.12 12.88
C GLU A 485 -16.05 -5.68 14.35
N LEU A 486 -15.24 -4.71 14.80
CA LEU A 486 -15.31 -4.15 16.15
C LEU A 486 -15.69 -2.68 16.13
N SER A 487 -16.52 -2.26 17.07
CA SER A 487 -16.91 -0.86 17.25
C SER A 487 -17.18 -0.50 18.73
N GLY A 488 -17.11 0.78 19.08
CA GLY A 488 -17.53 1.35 20.34
C GLY A 488 -17.05 0.60 21.59
N ALA A 489 -17.98 0.01 22.30
CA ALA A 489 -17.72 -0.69 23.57
C ALA A 489 -16.85 -1.95 23.41
N ASP A 490 -16.94 -2.64 22.27
CA ASP A 490 -16.14 -3.84 21.98
C ASP A 490 -14.65 -3.48 21.83
N ILE A 491 -14.34 -2.36 21.15
CA ILE A 491 -12.98 -1.82 21.07
C ILE A 491 -12.47 -1.43 22.46
N THR A 492 -13.32 -0.75 23.27
CA THR A 492 -12.95 -0.34 24.62
C THR A 492 -12.59 -1.55 25.49
N ALA A 493 -13.39 -2.63 25.42
CA ALA A 493 -13.12 -3.87 26.14
C ALA A 493 -11.82 -4.53 25.67
N LEU A 494 -11.56 -4.55 24.35
CA LEU A 494 -10.33 -5.10 23.79
C LEU A 494 -9.09 -4.31 24.19
N VAL A 495 -9.15 -2.98 24.16
CA VAL A 495 -8.06 -2.09 24.59
C VAL A 495 -7.81 -2.25 26.10
N LYS A 496 -8.85 -2.43 26.92
CA LYS A 496 -8.70 -2.71 28.36
C LYS A 496 -7.90 -4.00 28.60
N PHE A 497 -8.23 -5.08 27.88
CA PHE A 497 -7.49 -6.35 27.98
C PHE A 497 -6.03 -6.18 27.55
N GLY A 498 -5.78 -5.62 26.39
CA GLY A 498 -4.42 -5.50 25.86
C GLY A 498 -3.55 -4.54 26.66
N SER A 499 -4.12 -3.47 27.22
CA SER A 499 -3.37 -2.53 28.07
C SER A 499 -2.83 -3.21 29.33
N ALA A 500 -3.50 -4.22 29.87
CA ALA A 500 -3.00 -5.00 31.00
C ALA A 500 -1.76 -5.85 30.66
N SER A 501 -1.51 -6.11 29.38
CA SER A 501 -0.38 -6.89 28.85
C SER A 501 0.63 -6.05 28.08
N ASN A 502 0.56 -4.71 28.12
CA ASN A 502 1.33 -3.79 27.29
C ASN A 502 1.24 -4.11 25.78
N ALA A 503 0.08 -4.60 25.33
CA ALA A 503 -0.15 -4.89 23.92
C ALA A 503 -0.25 -3.60 23.11
N LYS A 504 0.19 -3.69 21.85
CA LYS A 504 -0.01 -2.64 20.85
C LYS A 504 -1.13 -3.01 19.89
N PHE A 505 -1.77 -2.02 19.28
CA PHE A 505 -2.98 -2.23 18.48
C PHE A 505 -2.82 -1.67 17.06
N ILE A 506 -3.42 -2.37 16.09
CA ILE A 506 -3.70 -1.86 14.76
C ILE A 506 -5.20 -1.95 14.50
N CYS A 507 -5.81 -0.81 14.17
CA CYS A 507 -7.18 -0.71 13.67
C CYS A 507 -7.11 -0.62 12.15
N LEU A 508 -7.60 -1.63 11.43
CA LEU A 508 -7.49 -1.74 9.98
C LEU A 508 -8.58 -0.95 9.27
N GLY A 509 -8.19 -0.02 8.40
CA GLY A 509 -9.08 0.66 7.47
C GLY A 509 -8.79 0.22 6.04
N ASP A 510 -9.81 -0.11 5.26
CA ASP A 510 -9.68 -0.81 3.98
C ASP A 510 -9.04 0.03 2.85
N TYR A 511 -9.23 1.37 2.87
CA TYR A 511 -8.73 2.25 1.81
C TYR A 511 -7.48 3.03 2.23
N ALA A 512 -6.76 3.52 1.24
CA ALA A 512 -5.43 4.12 1.40
C ALA A 512 -5.36 5.27 2.42
N ASN A 513 -6.42 6.07 2.55
CA ASN A 513 -6.52 7.17 3.51
C ASN A 513 -7.73 7.06 4.45
N SER A 514 -8.21 5.84 4.76
CA SER A 514 -9.35 5.64 5.68
C SER A 514 -9.08 6.29 7.05
N ARG A 515 -7.86 6.12 7.58
CA ARG A 515 -7.48 6.75 8.83
C ARG A 515 -7.35 8.26 8.70
N GLY A 516 -6.74 8.74 7.62
CA GLY A 516 -6.60 10.18 7.41
C GLY A 516 -7.93 10.91 7.24
N ALA A 517 -8.92 10.31 6.58
CA ALA A 517 -10.27 10.87 6.51
C ALA A 517 -10.89 11.02 7.91
N ALA A 518 -10.69 10.02 8.77
CA ALA A 518 -11.13 10.06 10.17
C ALA A 518 -10.33 11.09 10.99
N ASP A 519 -8.99 11.10 10.88
CA ASP A 519 -8.11 12.03 11.60
C ASP A 519 -8.40 13.49 11.22
N MET A 520 -8.78 13.74 9.95
CA MET A 520 -9.20 15.07 9.48
C MET A 520 -10.64 15.42 9.87
N GLY A 521 -11.35 14.55 10.58
CA GLY A 521 -12.64 14.84 11.19
C GLY A 521 -13.81 14.87 10.21
N LEU A 522 -13.82 14.01 9.19
CA LEU A 522 -14.99 13.82 8.33
C LEU A 522 -16.10 13.08 9.08
N TYR A 523 -16.61 13.70 10.13
CA TYR A 523 -17.68 13.21 11.00
C TYR A 523 -18.70 14.31 11.29
N PRO A 524 -19.97 13.99 11.52
CA PRO A 524 -20.99 15.00 11.80
C PRO A 524 -20.84 15.68 13.16
N ASP A 525 -20.08 15.11 14.07
CA ASP A 525 -19.93 15.52 15.46
C ASP A 525 -18.46 15.74 15.92
N LEU A 526 -17.49 15.52 15.01
CA LEU A 526 -16.07 15.65 15.32
C LEU A 526 -15.37 16.63 14.36
N LEU A 527 -14.38 17.31 14.88
CA LEU A 527 -13.41 18.16 14.17
C LEU A 527 -12.09 17.40 13.99
N PRO A 528 -11.10 17.92 13.23
CA PRO A 528 -9.81 17.28 13.09
C PRO A 528 -9.20 16.89 14.43
N GLY A 529 -8.56 15.71 14.49
CA GLY A 529 -8.01 15.15 15.72
C GLY A 529 -9.07 14.60 16.69
N TYR A 530 -10.25 14.24 16.20
CA TYR A 530 -11.37 13.69 17.00
C TYR A 530 -11.92 14.63 18.08
N VAL A 531 -11.76 15.93 17.88
CA VAL A 531 -12.25 16.94 18.83
C VAL A 531 -13.76 17.08 18.70
N ALA A 532 -14.51 16.97 19.80
CA ALA A 532 -15.95 17.11 19.80
C ALA A 532 -16.39 18.53 19.40
N ILE A 533 -17.40 18.64 18.53
CA ILE A 533 -17.86 19.94 18.01
C ILE A 533 -18.58 20.80 19.05
N ASP A 534 -19.17 20.18 20.07
CA ASP A 534 -19.88 20.85 21.19
C ASP A 534 -18.96 21.20 22.36
N GLY A 535 -17.69 20.70 22.35
CA GLY A 535 -16.69 20.93 23.37
C GLY A 535 -15.90 22.23 23.18
N PRO A 536 -15.01 22.58 24.13
CA PRO A 536 -14.06 23.66 23.94
C PRO A 536 -12.99 23.27 22.92
N HIS A 537 -12.76 24.12 21.91
CA HIS A 537 -11.75 23.86 20.89
C HIS A 537 -11.24 25.14 20.22
N LYS A 538 -9.99 25.10 19.73
CA LYS A 538 -9.31 26.22 19.05
C LYS A 538 -9.92 26.58 17.68
N TYR A 539 -10.67 25.70 17.07
CA TYR A 539 -11.21 25.93 15.71
C TYR A 539 -12.17 27.10 15.63
N ASN A 540 -12.82 27.51 16.74
CA ASN A 540 -13.66 28.72 16.76
C ASN A 540 -12.83 30.01 16.53
N GLU A 541 -11.58 30.03 16.94
CA GLU A 541 -10.67 31.16 16.71
C GLU A 541 -10.19 31.20 15.24
N GLU A 542 -9.91 30.03 14.67
CA GLU A 542 -9.34 29.90 13.33
C GLU A 542 -10.42 29.92 12.22
N TRP A 543 -11.58 29.32 12.47
CA TRP A 543 -12.64 29.10 11.46
C TRP A 543 -13.86 30.01 11.67
N GLY A 544 -13.93 30.75 12.78
CA GLY A 544 -15.11 31.49 13.18
C GLY A 544 -16.11 30.64 13.99
N SER A 545 -17.20 31.24 14.40
CA SER A 545 -18.22 30.56 15.21
C SER A 545 -18.85 29.39 14.46
N LEU A 546 -18.62 28.18 14.94
CA LEU A 546 -19.17 26.93 14.39
C LEU A 546 -20.50 26.58 15.11
N SER A 547 -21.41 25.95 14.39
CA SER A 547 -22.59 25.34 15.00
C SER A 547 -22.16 24.21 15.93
N LYS A 548 -22.69 24.18 17.15
CA LYS A 548 -22.45 23.12 18.13
C LYS A 548 -23.38 21.90 17.95
N SER A 549 -24.37 22.01 17.08
CA SER A 549 -25.31 20.93 16.84
C SER A 549 -24.65 19.81 16.05
N LYS A 550 -24.80 18.57 16.48
CA LYS A 550 -24.43 17.40 15.70
C LYS A 550 -25.12 17.43 14.33
N GLY A 551 -24.38 17.15 13.27
CA GLY A 551 -24.90 16.96 11.93
C GLY A 551 -25.47 15.56 11.68
N LEU A 552 -25.94 15.34 10.48
CA LEU A 552 -26.43 14.05 10.01
C LEU A 552 -25.24 13.16 9.59
N SER A 553 -25.24 11.92 10.05
CA SER A 553 -24.40 10.85 9.50
C SER A 553 -24.82 10.50 8.07
N LEU A 554 -23.99 9.75 7.36
CA LEU A 554 -24.27 9.31 5.99
C LEU A 554 -25.63 8.60 5.88
N GLN A 555 -25.95 7.70 6.81
CA GLN A 555 -27.26 7.03 6.84
C GLN A 555 -28.42 7.99 7.15
N GLU A 556 -28.21 8.94 8.06
CA GLU A 556 -29.22 9.95 8.37
C GLU A 556 -29.40 10.95 7.21
N MET A 557 -28.34 11.30 6.46
CA MET A 557 -28.44 12.08 5.22
C MET A 557 -29.27 11.36 4.16
N MET A 558 -29.13 10.04 4.03
CA MET A 558 -29.94 9.21 3.14
C MET A 558 -31.44 9.27 3.53
N GLN A 559 -31.73 9.14 4.83
CA GLN A 559 -33.11 9.23 5.32
C GLN A 559 -33.70 10.63 5.11
N ALA A 560 -32.90 11.67 5.33
CA ALA A 560 -33.30 13.06 5.11
C ALA A 560 -33.57 13.35 3.63
N ALA A 561 -32.76 12.82 2.72
CA ALA A 561 -33.00 12.91 1.27
C ALA A 561 -34.33 12.25 0.89
N LYS A 562 -34.59 11.03 1.36
CA LYS A 562 -35.85 10.31 1.14
C LYS A 562 -37.07 11.06 1.68
N ALA A 563 -36.90 11.76 2.79
CA ALA A 563 -37.92 12.59 3.40
C ALA A 563 -38.06 13.98 2.76
N GLY A 564 -37.31 14.31 1.69
CA GLY A 564 -37.31 15.62 1.02
C GLY A 564 -36.73 16.76 1.88
N LYS A 565 -35.99 16.43 2.96
CA LYS A 565 -35.38 17.41 3.88
C LYS A 565 -33.97 17.81 3.47
N LEU A 566 -33.33 17.05 2.58
CA LEU A 566 -31.99 17.34 2.05
C LEU A 566 -32.13 18.02 0.68
N ALA A 567 -31.83 19.32 0.61
CA ALA A 567 -31.98 20.10 -0.61
C ALA A 567 -30.77 20.02 -1.54
N ALA A 568 -29.58 19.77 -0.99
CA ALA A 568 -28.37 19.53 -1.77
C ALA A 568 -27.50 18.45 -1.15
N LEU A 569 -26.76 17.75 -2.02
CA LEU A 569 -25.75 16.75 -1.64
C LEU A 569 -24.49 16.96 -2.47
N TYR A 570 -23.36 17.23 -1.81
CA TYR A 570 -22.04 17.35 -2.44
C TYR A 570 -21.21 16.13 -2.10
N VAL A 571 -20.85 15.34 -3.11
CA VAL A 571 -20.13 14.07 -2.99
C VAL A 571 -18.75 14.21 -3.62
N VAL A 572 -17.72 13.89 -2.87
CA VAL A 572 -16.32 13.97 -3.30
C VAL A 572 -15.67 12.58 -3.19
N GLY A 573 -15.28 12.01 -4.33
CA GLY A 573 -14.55 10.74 -4.42
C GLY A 573 -15.22 9.56 -3.73
N SER A 574 -16.55 9.45 -3.82
CA SER A 574 -17.37 8.42 -3.18
C SER A 574 -18.56 8.03 -4.05
N ASN A 575 -19.00 6.77 -3.93
CA ASN A 575 -20.14 6.25 -4.66
C ASN A 575 -21.23 5.69 -3.71
N PRO A 576 -21.92 6.55 -2.94
CA PRO A 576 -22.85 6.11 -1.91
C PRO A 576 -24.02 5.23 -2.42
N VAL A 577 -24.39 5.32 -3.68
CA VAL A 577 -25.42 4.43 -4.28
C VAL A 577 -24.97 2.97 -4.21
N ILE A 578 -23.71 2.66 -4.48
CA ILE A 578 -23.16 1.31 -4.39
C ILE A 578 -22.65 1.00 -2.98
N ASP A 579 -21.83 1.88 -2.42
CA ASP A 579 -21.11 1.61 -1.15
C ASP A 579 -22.05 1.50 0.06
N TYR A 580 -23.23 2.18 -0.01
CA TYR A 580 -24.21 2.22 1.09
C TYR A 580 -25.63 1.87 0.68
N HIS A 581 -25.81 1.39 -0.55
CA HIS A 581 -27.15 1.11 -1.08
C HIS A 581 -28.08 2.31 -0.98
N PHE A 582 -27.56 3.51 -1.27
CA PHE A 582 -28.34 4.74 -1.28
C PHE A 582 -29.44 4.62 -2.36
N ASP A 583 -30.70 4.77 -1.96
CA ASP A 583 -31.82 4.69 -2.89
C ASP A 583 -31.73 5.82 -3.94
N PRO A 584 -31.53 5.53 -5.23
CA PRO A 584 -31.49 6.55 -6.28
C PRO A 584 -32.72 7.43 -6.30
N ALA A 585 -33.92 6.89 -5.97
CA ALA A 585 -35.16 7.63 -5.95
C ALA A 585 -35.19 8.72 -4.85
N ALA A 586 -34.41 8.54 -3.78
CA ALA A 586 -34.32 9.52 -2.71
C ALA A 586 -33.61 10.82 -3.16
N LEU A 587 -32.80 10.77 -4.22
CA LEU A 587 -32.02 11.91 -4.72
C LEU A 587 -32.76 12.74 -5.80
N GLN A 588 -33.91 12.32 -6.29
CA GLN A 588 -34.62 12.97 -7.40
C GLN A 588 -34.96 14.44 -7.16
N ASN A 589 -35.18 14.86 -5.90
CA ASN A 589 -35.47 16.23 -5.52
C ASN A 589 -34.32 16.94 -4.83
N THR A 590 -33.12 16.36 -4.86
CA THR A 590 -31.90 16.87 -4.25
C THR A 590 -30.95 17.39 -5.32
N PHE A 591 -30.43 18.60 -5.17
CA PHE A 591 -29.36 19.11 -6.03
C PHE A 591 -28.07 18.35 -5.74
N VAL A 592 -27.71 17.39 -6.60
CA VAL A 592 -26.54 16.53 -6.40
C VAL A 592 -25.38 17.04 -7.23
N VAL A 593 -24.24 17.24 -6.57
CA VAL A 593 -22.94 17.55 -7.21
C VAL A 593 -21.96 16.42 -6.88
N VAL A 594 -21.33 15.85 -7.89
CA VAL A 594 -20.36 14.77 -7.72
C VAL A 594 -19.01 15.16 -8.31
N GLN A 595 -17.97 14.95 -7.54
CA GLN A 595 -16.57 15.16 -7.90
C GLN A 595 -15.90 13.79 -7.91
N GLU A 596 -15.56 13.29 -9.12
CA GLU A 596 -15.15 11.88 -9.27
C GLU A 596 -14.24 11.67 -10.50
N LEU A 597 -13.58 10.51 -10.57
CA LEU A 597 -12.73 10.09 -11.69
C LEU A 597 -13.56 9.55 -12.87
N PHE A 598 -14.64 8.84 -12.59
CA PHE A 598 -15.49 8.15 -13.55
C PHE A 598 -16.96 8.53 -13.37
N LEU A 599 -17.75 8.23 -14.36
CA LEU A 599 -19.20 8.38 -14.28
C LEU A 599 -19.81 7.20 -13.50
N THR A 600 -19.74 7.30 -12.17
CA THR A 600 -20.30 6.30 -11.24
C THR A 600 -21.83 6.36 -11.19
N GLU A 601 -22.48 5.38 -10.54
CA GLU A 601 -23.92 5.33 -10.37
C GLU A 601 -24.44 6.60 -9.66
N THR A 602 -23.72 7.09 -8.65
CA THR A 602 -24.06 8.37 -7.99
C THR A 602 -23.85 9.56 -8.94
N ALA A 603 -22.78 9.55 -9.73
CA ALA A 603 -22.51 10.61 -10.70
C ALA A 603 -23.56 10.66 -11.81
N MET A 604 -24.10 9.52 -12.22
CA MET A 604 -25.21 9.48 -13.20
C MET A 604 -26.50 10.15 -12.70
N LEU A 605 -26.69 10.28 -11.39
CA LEU A 605 -27.84 10.97 -10.79
C LEU A 605 -27.59 12.47 -10.58
N ALA A 606 -26.34 12.94 -10.71
CA ALA A 606 -25.97 14.30 -10.40
C ALA A 606 -26.50 15.33 -11.40
N GLU A 607 -26.74 16.56 -10.93
CA GLU A 607 -26.91 17.74 -11.75
C GLU A 607 -25.60 18.23 -12.34
N VAL A 608 -24.51 18.11 -11.58
CA VAL A 608 -23.16 18.50 -12.01
C VAL A 608 -22.15 17.41 -11.64
N VAL A 609 -21.31 17.03 -12.60
CA VAL A 609 -20.19 16.11 -12.39
C VAL A 609 -18.90 16.85 -12.72
N LEU A 610 -17.96 16.85 -11.77
CA LEU A 610 -16.69 17.54 -11.87
C LEU A 610 -15.54 16.50 -11.92
N PRO A 611 -14.72 16.48 -12.97
CA PRO A 611 -13.61 15.53 -13.11
C PRO A 611 -12.49 15.86 -12.13
N ALA A 612 -12.22 14.96 -11.19
CA ALA A 612 -11.21 15.11 -10.15
C ALA A 612 -9.88 14.47 -10.53
N ALA A 613 -8.79 14.97 -9.95
CA ALA A 613 -7.47 14.36 -10.04
C ALA A 613 -7.38 13.12 -9.16
N SER A 614 -6.75 12.06 -9.68
CA SER A 614 -6.37 10.90 -8.89
C SER A 614 -5.22 11.24 -7.93
N ALA A 615 -4.94 10.37 -6.95
CA ALA A 615 -3.82 10.57 -6.04
C ALA A 615 -2.44 10.56 -6.76
N TYR A 616 -2.34 9.95 -7.94
CA TYR A 616 -1.11 9.97 -8.75
C TYR A 616 -0.91 11.27 -9.53
N GLU A 617 -1.91 12.15 -9.58
CA GLU A 617 -1.86 13.46 -10.26
C GLU A 617 -1.69 14.64 -9.31
N LYS A 618 -1.59 14.40 -8.01
CA LYS A 618 -1.51 15.46 -7.00
C LYS A 618 -0.46 15.13 -5.93
N GLY A 619 -0.02 16.14 -5.21
CA GLY A 619 0.75 16.00 -3.98
C GLY A 619 -0.17 16.11 -2.77
N GLY A 620 0.35 15.76 -1.61
CA GLY A 620 -0.34 15.80 -0.33
C GLY A 620 0.11 14.67 0.57
N THR A 621 -0.70 14.33 1.58
CA THR A 621 -0.37 13.26 2.51
C THR A 621 -1.51 12.27 2.70
N PHE A 622 -1.15 11.00 2.96
CA PHE A 622 -2.04 9.97 3.48
C PHE A 622 -1.61 9.56 4.88
N THR A 623 -2.55 9.13 5.70
CA THR A 623 -2.28 8.49 6.99
C THR A 623 -2.62 7.01 6.87
N ASN A 624 -1.61 6.14 6.97
CA ASN A 624 -1.83 4.70 6.88
C ASN A 624 -2.53 4.14 8.11
N THR A 625 -2.87 2.85 8.07
CA THR A 625 -3.59 2.16 9.15
C THR A 625 -2.81 2.14 10.47
N CYS A 626 -1.47 2.21 10.43
CA CYS A 626 -0.61 2.33 11.63
C CYS A 626 -0.53 3.76 12.18
N GLY A 627 -0.96 4.78 11.42
CA GLY A 627 -0.88 6.19 11.82
C GLY A 627 0.34 6.91 11.28
N ASP A 628 1.11 6.30 10.37
CA ASP A 628 2.23 6.96 9.73
C ASP A 628 1.72 7.97 8.69
N LEU A 629 2.17 9.21 8.80
CA LEU A 629 1.92 10.24 7.80
C LEU A 629 2.89 10.05 6.62
N GLN A 630 2.34 9.85 5.41
CA GLN A 630 3.10 9.48 4.23
C GLN A 630 2.89 10.49 3.11
N LEU A 631 4.01 10.95 2.50
CA LEU A 631 4.00 11.95 1.43
C LEU A 631 3.68 11.31 0.07
N LEU A 632 2.62 11.80 -0.56
CA LEU A 632 2.30 11.52 -1.96
C LEU A 632 3.13 12.42 -2.89
N LYS A 633 3.65 11.83 -3.96
CA LYS A 633 4.32 12.57 -5.03
C LYS A 633 3.55 12.38 -6.32
N LYS A 634 3.30 13.50 -6.97
CA LYS A 634 2.68 13.55 -8.29
C LYS A 634 3.51 12.78 -9.32
N ALA A 635 2.91 11.80 -9.94
CA ALA A 635 3.53 10.99 -10.98
C ALA A 635 3.33 11.58 -12.38
N GLY A 636 2.16 12.16 -12.65
CA GLY A 636 1.84 12.74 -13.95
C GLY A 636 0.64 13.68 -13.90
N ASP A 637 0.29 14.21 -15.05
CA ASP A 637 -0.86 15.09 -15.29
C ASP A 637 -1.70 14.56 -16.44
N ILE A 638 -3.01 14.65 -16.29
CA ILE A 638 -3.95 14.52 -17.39
C ILE A 638 -4.56 15.90 -17.68
N THR A 639 -4.51 16.31 -18.93
CA THR A 639 -4.98 17.63 -19.36
C THR A 639 -6.46 17.83 -19.07
N GLY A 640 -6.82 18.97 -18.51
CA GLY A 640 -8.19 19.38 -18.28
C GLY A 640 -8.76 18.99 -16.91
N ILE A 641 -8.05 18.19 -16.11
CA ILE A 641 -8.46 17.77 -14.77
C ILE A 641 -7.95 18.74 -13.71
N LYS A 642 -8.69 18.86 -12.59
CA LYS A 642 -8.33 19.69 -11.45
C LYS A 642 -8.27 18.87 -10.17
N SER A 643 -7.38 19.24 -9.22
CA SER A 643 -7.35 18.62 -7.89
C SER A 643 -8.64 18.93 -7.13
N ASP A 644 -9.01 18.03 -6.22
CA ASP A 644 -10.15 18.23 -5.33
C ASP A 644 -9.99 19.54 -4.53
N PHE A 645 -8.77 19.84 -4.13
CA PHE A 645 -8.42 21.08 -3.45
C PHE A 645 -8.79 22.33 -4.30
N GLU A 646 -8.36 22.37 -5.57
CA GLU A 646 -8.65 23.49 -6.47
C GLU A 646 -10.15 23.65 -6.72
N ILE A 647 -10.86 22.54 -6.92
CA ILE A 647 -12.31 22.56 -7.17
C ILE A 647 -13.05 23.15 -5.98
N ILE A 648 -12.78 22.68 -4.76
CA ILE A 648 -13.41 23.17 -3.52
C ILE A 648 -13.16 24.68 -3.33
N VAL A 649 -11.92 25.14 -3.53
CA VAL A 649 -11.57 26.56 -3.41
C VAL A 649 -12.35 27.41 -4.41
N ARG A 650 -12.43 27.01 -5.68
CA ARG A 650 -13.15 27.74 -6.73
C ARG A 650 -14.66 27.81 -6.45
N ILE A 651 -15.27 26.71 -5.96
CA ILE A 651 -16.67 26.72 -5.54
C ILE A 651 -16.88 27.74 -4.40
N ALA A 652 -16.01 27.73 -3.39
CA ALA A 652 -16.08 28.66 -2.26
C ALA A 652 -15.95 30.12 -2.68
N GLU A 653 -15.07 30.44 -3.63
CA GLU A 653 -14.94 31.79 -4.20
C GLU A 653 -16.24 32.24 -4.87
N ARG A 654 -16.89 31.36 -5.67
CA ARG A 654 -18.18 31.66 -6.28
C ARG A 654 -19.32 31.80 -5.27
N MET A 655 -19.18 31.22 -4.09
CA MET A 655 -20.09 31.45 -2.96
C MET A 655 -19.80 32.74 -2.17
N GLY A 656 -18.78 33.51 -2.58
CA GLY A 656 -18.41 34.79 -1.95
C GLY A 656 -17.43 34.66 -0.78
N THR A 657 -16.73 33.54 -0.64
CA THR A 657 -15.73 33.33 0.42
C THR A 657 -14.34 33.72 -0.08
N GLU A 658 -13.61 34.52 0.68
CA GLU A 658 -12.22 34.86 0.40
C GLU A 658 -11.31 33.62 0.58
N VAL A 659 -10.48 33.27 -0.40
CA VAL A 659 -9.57 32.12 -0.38
C VAL A 659 -8.69 32.07 0.87
N ARG A 660 -8.15 33.23 1.30
CA ARG A 660 -7.29 33.32 2.49
C ARG A 660 -7.98 32.88 3.79
N LYS A 661 -9.31 32.89 3.86
CA LYS A 661 -10.07 32.40 5.01
C LYS A 661 -10.16 30.87 5.03
N LEU A 662 -10.13 30.25 3.85
CA LEU A 662 -10.12 28.79 3.70
C LEU A 662 -8.71 28.22 3.84
N VAL A 663 -7.74 28.85 3.18
CA VAL A 663 -6.35 28.38 3.10
C VAL A 663 -5.45 29.42 3.79
N PRO A 664 -4.91 29.16 4.99
CA PRO A 664 -3.99 30.06 5.68
C PRO A 664 -2.73 30.32 4.86
N PHE A 665 -2.26 31.55 4.83
CA PHE A 665 -0.97 31.91 4.22
C PHE A 665 0.17 31.19 4.95
N GLY A 666 0.93 30.35 4.24
CA GLY A 666 2.10 29.62 4.77
C GLY A 666 2.12 28.13 4.46
N SER A 667 1.00 27.52 4.09
CA SER A 667 1.01 26.20 3.47
C SER A 667 1.57 26.37 2.05
N GLY A 668 2.58 25.59 1.65
CA GLY A 668 3.29 25.68 0.36
C GLY A 668 2.45 25.52 -0.93
N VAL A 669 1.18 25.91 -0.88
CA VAL A 669 0.15 25.85 -1.92
C VAL A 669 0.35 26.90 -3.04
N ARG A 670 1.38 27.77 -2.95
CA ARG A 670 1.66 28.74 -4.01
C ARG A 670 2.25 28.15 -5.30
N ALA A 671 2.62 26.88 -5.34
CA ALA A 671 3.33 26.31 -6.51
C ALA A 671 2.43 25.91 -7.67
N ASP A 672 1.11 25.73 -7.49
CA ASP A 672 0.24 25.18 -8.54
C ASP A 672 -0.93 26.09 -8.99
N MET A 673 -1.10 27.28 -8.42
CA MET A 673 -2.09 28.22 -8.92
C MET A 673 -1.51 29.11 -10.03
N GLY A 674 -1.40 28.58 -11.21
CA GLY A 674 -1.40 29.32 -12.47
C GLY A 674 -0.18 30.18 -12.80
N GLN A 675 0.78 29.63 -13.50
CA GLN A 675 1.48 30.38 -14.55
C GLN A 675 1.41 29.62 -15.88
N SER A 676 0.30 29.76 -16.56
CA SER A 676 0.28 29.80 -18.02
C SER A 676 0.77 31.18 -18.43
N ARG A 677 2.07 31.40 -18.51
CA ARG A 677 2.69 32.50 -19.22
C ARG A 677 3.94 32.00 -19.91
N GLY A 678 3.88 32.04 -21.24
CA GLY A 678 4.94 32.33 -22.20
C GLY A 678 6.26 31.63 -22.02
N ALA A 679 6.54 30.74 -22.94
CA ALA A 679 7.88 30.31 -23.26
C ALA A 679 8.78 31.52 -23.49
N GLN A 680 9.87 31.64 -22.70
CA GLN A 680 11.09 32.28 -23.15
C GLN A 680 12.29 31.48 -22.69
N SER A 681 13.12 31.19 -23.67
CA SER A 681 14.41 30.53 -23.69
C SER A 681 15.41 31.11 -22.68
N GLY A 682 16.24 30.26 -22.10
CA GLY A 682 17.42 30.66 -21.32
C GLY A 682 18.21 29.45 -20.79
N GLU A 683 19.19 29.05 -21.58
CA GLU A 683 20.49 28.43 -21.31
C GLU A 683 20.78 27.69 -19.99
N ALA A 684 21.25 26.53 -20.22
CA ALA A 684 22.30 25.73 -19.59
C ALA A 684 22.87 26.14 -18.22
N ASP A 685 22.87 25.18 -17.31
CA ASP A 685 24.13 24.85 -16.62
C ASP A 685 24.24 23.35 -16.36
N ARG A 686 25.32 22.79 -16.90
CA ARG A 686 25.85 21.46 -16.58
C ARG A 686 26.65 21.57 -15.30
N HIS A 687 26.48 20.65 -14.36
CA HIS A 687 27.59 19.87 -13.74
C HIS A 687 27.09 18.94 -12.64
N SER A 688 27.47 17.67 -12.82
CA SER A 688 28.04 16.69 -11.85
C SER A 688 27.23 16.41 -10.57
N VAL A 689 26.89 15.22 -10.23
CA VAL A 689 27.49 13.88 -10.08
C VAL A 689 26.36 12.88 -9.90
#